data_a7083b24607fb30677cee7127c457e43
#
_entry.id   a7083b24607fb30677cee7127c457e43
#
_cell.length_a   1.000
_cell.length_b   1.000
_cell.length_c   1.000
_cell.angle_alpha   90.00
_cell.angle_beta   90.00
_cell.angle_gamma   90.00
#
_symmetry.space_group_name_H-M   'P 1'
#
loop_
_entity.id
_entity.type
_entity.pdbx_description
1 polymer ?
#
loop_
_entity_poly.entity_id
_entity_poly.type
_entity_poly.pdbx_seq_one_letter_code
_entity_poly.pdbx_strand_id
1 'polypeptide(L)'
;MVQSQRYDDRVDLDVELSFYQTLALLGRSVFLLSQVKLLFFWKLIFSSVAILPPLAVPWLLKIVVDQVILQAPIEGTVARWPPFMIPLIRYVEGLSPIDVMASVTAVYLFMLIVFGMRAPGQIADLPRGYDAATQSEQALSYGESSTGGLWGLMEVLLSVKLTQKLANGLRTELMGRLTRLNMTTLDEQRIGDSVYRVMYDAPMLPEICFKLAISPVMILIGAVLSVLMIGYSYGEVLPEIVWIASALLPVTLVMTLPLSALARRLNQISRAAGATTTNAMEQSIDNIAAVQALNVAQSESKAFEEKSAESFRRHRFAAVIDLAVYAISYTSIFIGVGFAFYIMTERVVEGTVSPGDYAVLLALFFTLGFAARDLGLYWIQLQKNVSAIRRVFFFIDFTSEADRGGDSLRSLNKDIVLESVNFSYSEDVPVLKDINLKFGLNEVVAIVGPTGAGKSTLAYVLPGYIRPNTGTIKFDNQDVSNVPVNQIREKVTYVFQEHMLFSESIRSNLLLAKPDATEEDLLSACKMAGATDFLEDLPQGLDTNVGKSGDTLSVGQKQRLSIARGILRDTPVLILDEPTAALDPKTENMLVSGLRQFARNRLVIVIAHRLSTIKEADRIIFLDDGKVLDIGNHDTLMKNEQGQYRRFVEFQTD
;
A
#
# COMPACT_ATOMS: atom_id res chain seq x y z
N MET A 1 9.08 -13.99 24.13
CA MET A 1 7.79 -14.39 23.55
C MET A 1 7.59 -13.57 22.27
N VAL A 2 7.91 -14.14 21.12
CA VAL A 2 7.62 -13.51 19.82
C VAL A 2 6.22 -13.99 19.50
N GLN A 3 5.20 -13.16 19.80
CA GLN A 3 3.87 -13.36 19.25
C GLN A 3 4.03 -13.47 17.74
N SER A 4 3.62 -14.60 17.16
CA SER A 4 3.42 -14.73 15.73
C SER A 4 2.42 -13.64 15.34
N GLN A 5 2.93 -12.53 14.77
CA GLN A 5 2.06 -11.52 14.20
C GLN A 5 1.45 -12.15 12.96
N ARG A 6 0.35 -12.90 13.14
CA ARG A 6 -0.55 -13.16 12.03
C ARG A 6 -1.05 -11.80 11.56
N TYR A 7 -1.12 -11.63 10.26
CA TYR A 7 -1.93 -10.57 9.67
C TYR A 7 -3.35 -10.79 10.21
N ASP A 8 -3.71 -10.00 11.21
CA ASP A 8 -5.02 -10.07 11.84
C ASP A 8 -5.95 -9.15 11.03
N ASP A 9 -7.16 -9.60 10.78
CA ASP A 9 -8.25 -8.80 10.21
C ASP A 9 -8.46 -7.47 10.94
N ARG A 10 -7.92 -7.34 12.14
CA ARG A 10 -7.88 -6.11 12.94
C ARG A 10 -7.16 -4.94 12.27
N VAL A 11 -6.32 -5.17 11.25
CA VAL A 11 -5.73 -4.06 10.47
C VAL A 11 -6.78 -3.45 9.55
N ASP A 12 -7.72 -4.24 9.09
CA ASP A 12 -8.85 -3.82 8.24
C ASP A 12 -10.12 -3.51 9.06
N LEU A 13 -10.28 -4.10 10.23
CA LEU A 13 -11.26 -3.66 11.20
C LEU A 13 -10.78 -2.29 11.71
N ASP A 14 -11.58 -1.26 11.47
CA ASP A 14 -11.41 0.12 11.95
C ASP A 14 -11.36 0.13 13.49
N VAL A 15 -10.26 -0.34 14.05
CA VAL A 15 -9.94 -0.08 15.46
C VAL A 15 -9.79 1.44 15.55
N GLU A 16 -10.67 2.07 16.28
CA GLU A 16 -10.63 3.50 16.54
C GLU A 16 -9.25 3.86 17.10
N LEU A 17 -8.40 4.44 16.25
CA LEU A 17 -7.10 4.95 16.71
C LEU A 17 -7.36 6.12 17.65
N SER A 18 -6.69 6.12 18.78
CA SER A 18 -6.69 7.28 19.67
C SER A 18 -6.10 8.48 18.93
N PHE A 19 -6.47 9.69 19.35
CA PHE A 19 -5.94 10.93 18.79
C PHE A 19 -4.40 10.93 18.74
N TYR A 20 -3.74 10.47 19.80
CA TYR A 20 -2.28 10.40 19.88
C TYR A 20 -1.65 9.38 18.91
N GLN A 21 -2.29 8.24 18.71
CA GLN A 21 -1.83 7.25 17.73
C GLN A 21 -1.97 7.77 16.30
N THR A 22 -3.07 8.44 16.00
CA THR A 22 -3.28 9.13 14.72
C THR A 22 -2.18 10.16 14.48
N LEU A 23 -1.91 11.02 15.48
CA LEU A 23 -0.88 12.06 15.38
C LEU A 23 0.53 11.47 15.20
N ALA A 24 0.84 10.36 15.89
CA ALA A 24 2.11 9.66 15.76
C ALA A 24 2.30 9.08 14.34
N LEU A 25 1.26 8.44 13.78
CA LEU A 25 1.28 7.92 12.40
C LEU A 25 1.46 9.04 11.36
N LEU A 26 0.74 10.14 11.55
CA LEU A 26 0.86 11.32 10.69
C LEU A 26 2.26 11.95 10.80
N GLY A 27 2.80 12.08 12.00
CA GLY A 27 4.17 12.56 12.22
C GLY A 27 5.22 11.66 11.53
N ARG A 28 5.02 10.36 11.61
CA ARG A 28 5.87 9.39 10.91
C ARG A 28 5.78 9.53 9.38
N SER A 29 4.59 9.78 8.83
CA SER A 29 4.42 10.03 7.40
C SER A 29 5.21 11.26 6.95
N VAL A 30 5.19 12.35 7.73
CA VAL A 30 5.99 13.55 7.45
C VAL A 30 7.50 13.24 7.45
N PHE A 31 7.94 12.33 8.31
CA PHE A 31 9.36 11.93 8.34
C PHE A 31 9.83 11.27 7.04
N LEU A 32 8.94 10.66 6.23
CA LEU A 32 9.29 10.15 4.90
C LEU A 32 9.83 11.24 3.98
N LEU A 33 9.44 12.51 4.17
CA LEU A 33 9.97 13.65 3.41
C LEU A 33 11.48 13.85 3.61
N SER A 34 12.04 13.26 4.67
CA SER A 34 13.49 13.27 4.90
C SER A 34 14.28 12.58 3.79
N GLN A 35 13.67 11.65 3.04
CA GLN A 35 14.28 10.97 1.90
C GLN A 35 14.44 11.90 0.67
N VAL A 36 13.70 13.02 0.64
CA VAL A 36 13.64 13.97 -0.48
C VAL A 36 13.85 15.42 -0.03
N LYS A 37 14.67 15.65 0.99
CA LYS A 37 14.87 16.95 1.69
C LYS A 37 15.03 18.14 0.75
N LEU A 38 15.91 18.03 -0.26
CA LEU A 38 16.21 19.14 -1.16
C LEU A 38 15.01 19.50 -2.05
N LEU A 39 14.32 18.50 -2.58
CA LEU A 39 13.12 18.72 -3.40
C LEU A 39 11.99 19.29 -2.55
N PHE A 40 11.84 18.81 -1.31
CA PHE A 40 10.85 19.31 -0.37
C PHE A 40 11.12 20.77 0.02
N PHE A 41 12.38 21.14 0.26
CA PHE A 41 12.78 22.52 0.55
C PHE A 41 12.40 23.48 -0.60
N TRP A 42 12.69 23.10 -1.84
CA TRP A 42 12.28 23.90 -3.00
C TRP A 42 10.78 23.98 -3.14
N LYS A 43 10.04 22.88 -2.91
CA LYS A 43 8.58 22.89 -2.90
C LYS A 43 8.02 23.88 -1.87
N LEU A 44 8.61 23.90 -0.67
CA LEU A 44 8.21 24.84 0.39
C LEU A 44 8.41 26.29 -0.03
N ILE A 45 9.55 26.62 -0.67
CA ILE A 45 9.81 27.97 -1.20
C ILE A 45 8.78 28.33 -2.28
N PHE A 46 8.55 27.45 -3.26
CA PHE A 46 7.59 27.70 -4.33
C PHE A 46 6.18 27.93 -3.78
N SER A 47 5.74 27.11 -2.83
CA SER A 47 4.43 27.26 -2.19
C SER A 47 4.34 28.53 -1.33
N SER A 48 5.45 28.95 -0.66
CA SER A 48 5.47 30.18 0.12
C SER A 48 5.29 31.44 -0.73
N VAL A 49 5.91 31.48 -1.92
CA VAL A 49 5.76 32.59 -2.85
C VAL A 49 4.33 32.69 -3.39
N ALA A 50 3.61 31.59 -3.44
CA ALA A 50 2.21 31.53 -3.87
C ALA A 50 1.23 32.35 -2.99
N ILE A 51 1.65 32.72 -1.77
CA ILE A 51 0.85 33.54 -0.86
C ILE A 51 0.82 35.03 -1.30
N LEU A 52 1.83 35.48 -2.03
CA LEU A 52 1.99 36.90 -2.37
C LEU A 52 0.88 37.48 -3.29
N PRO A 53 0.48 36.82 -4.39
CA PRO A 53 -0.54 37.37 -5.30
C PRO A 53 -1.89 37.66 -4.64
N PRO A 54 -2.49 36.77 -3.84
CA PRO A 54 -3.74 37.05 -3.14
C PRO A 54 -3.67 38.26 -2.20
N LEU A 55 -2.49 38.56 -1.67
CA LEU A 55 -2.27 39.71 -0.81
C LEU A 55 -2.05 41.02 -1.60
N ALA A 56 -1.48 40.93 -2.79
CA ALA A 56 -1.14 42.11 -3.60
C ALA A 56 -2.27 42.60 -4.52
N VAL A 57 -3.01 41.66 -5.14
CA VAL A 57 -4.07 41.98 -6.13
C VAL A 57 -5.15 42.91 -5.57
N PRO A 58 -5.64 42.80 -4.34
CA PRO A 58 -6.64 43.72 -3.78
C PRO A 58 -6.18 45.18 -3.77
N TRP A 59 -4.90 45.41 -3.52
CA TRP A 59 -4.33 46.78 -3.52
C TRP A 59 -4.22 47.40 -4.92
N LEU A 60 -3.99 46.56 -5.93
CA LEU A 60 -4.08 47.03 -7.34
C LEU A 60 -5.50 47.50 -7.67
N LEU A 61 -6.50 46.75 -7.18
CA LEU A 61 -7.91 47.14 -7.36
C LEU A 61 -8.23 48.47 -6.65
N LYS A 62 -7.69 48.66 -5.41
CA LYS A 62 -7.82 49.94 -4.70
C LYS A 62 -7.27 51.11 -5.52
N ILE A 63 -6.07 50.97 -6.11
CA ILE A 63 -5.49 52.03 -6.96
C ILE A 63 -6.44 52.35 -8.13
N VAL A 64 -7.01 51.34 -8.79
CA VAL A 64 -7.95 51.55 -9.89
C VAL A 64 -9.21 52.28 -9.40
N VAL A 65 -9.81 51.86 -8.31
CA VAL A 65 -11.04 52.46 -7.78
C VAL A 65 -10.80 53.93 -7.36
N ASP A 66 -9.77 54.14 -6.54
CA ASP A 66 -9.57 55.47 -5.94
C ASP A 66 -8.99 56.50 -6.92
N GLN A 67 -7.98 56.10 -7.73
CA GLN A 67 -7.26 57.06 -8.59
C GLN A 67 -7.78 57.14 -10.02
N VAL A 68 -8.28 56.01 -10.59
CA VAL A 68 -8.78 56.04 -11.98
C VAL A 68 -10.27 56.41 -12.02
N ILE A 69 -11.09 55.76 -11.15
CA ILE A 69 -12.54 55.97 -11.18
C ILE A 69 -12.93 57.23 -10.42
N LEU A 70 -12.46 57.39 -9.15
CA LEU A 70 -12.83 58.49 -8.28
C LEU A 70 -11.91 59.70 -8.41
N GLN A 71 -10.75 59.53 -9.06
CA GLN A 71 -9.71 60.57 -9.22
C GLN A 71 -9.32 61.24 -7.88
N ALA A 72 -9.33 60.46 -6.79
CA ALA A 72 -8.98 60.94 -5.46
C ALA A 72 -7.45 61.05 -5.34
N PRO A 73 -6.93 62.11 -4.65
CA PRO A 73 -5.48 62.26 -4.45
C PRO A 73 -4.93 61.15 -3.51
N ILE A 74 -3.72 60.67 -3.80
CA ILE A 74 -3.05 59.63 -3.02
C ILE A 74 -2.75 60.09 -1.59
N GLU A 75 -2.39 61.37 -1.43
CA GLU A 75 -2.01 61.97 -0.16
C GLU A 75 -3.16 62.10 0.86
N GLY A 76 -4.40 61.86 0.46
CA GLY A 76 -5.58 61.95 1.31
C GLY A 76 -6.06 60.64 1.91
N THR A 77 -5.37 59.52 1.68
CA THR A 77 -5.82 58.20 2.18
C THR A 77 -5.49 58.04 3.65
N VAL A 78 -6.52 57.81 4.48
CA VAL A 78 -6.40 57.55 5.93
C VAL A 78 -5.77 56.19 6.22
N ALA A 79 -5.96 55.25 5.32
CA ALA A 79 -5.39 53.89 5.40
C ALA A 79 -3.92 53.86 4.96
N ARG A 80 -3.06 53.17 5.75
CA ARG A 80 -1.63 53.02 5.42
C ARG A 80 -1.42 52.01 4.33
N TRP A 81 -0.65 52.37 3.30
CA TRP A 81 -0.25 51.45 2.24
C TRP A 81 0.76 50.41 2.73
N PRO A 82 0.62 49.12 2.38
CA PRO A 82 1.62 48.11 2.72
C PRO A 82 2.99 48.46 2.10
N PRO A 83 4.10 48.13 2.79
CA PRO A 83 5.46 48.50 2.33
C PRO A 83 5.79 48.05 0.91
N PHE A 84 5.28 46.87 0.48
CA PHE A 84 5.55 46.35 -0.86
C PHE A 84 4.78 47.10 -1.98
N MET A 85 3.75 47.88 -1.65
CA MET A 85 3.01 48.70 -2.61
C MET A 85 3.64 50.09 -2.78
N ILE A 86 4.45 50.55 -1.85
CA ILE A 86 5.03 51.91 -1.85
C ILE A 86 5.81 52.21 -3.14
N PRO A 87 6.62 51.31 -3.74
CA PRO A 87 7.31 51.57 -4.99
C PRO A 87 6.34 51.85 -6.15
N LEU A 88 5.25 51.08 -6.24
CA LEU A 88 4.24 51.26 -7.26
C LEU A 88 3.48 52.56 -7.06
N ILE A 89 3.11 52.89 -5.81
CA ILE A 89 2.41 54.12 -5.46
C ILE A 89 3.23 55.34 -5.88
N ARG A 90 4.52 55.39 -5.51
CA ARG A 90 5.44 56.47 -5.92
C ARG A 90 5.58 56.61 -7.45
N TYR A 91 5.49 55.47 -8.15
CA TYR A 91 5.59 55.48 -9.61
C TYR A 91 4.33 56.03 -10.27
N VAL A 92 3.14 55.73 -9.76
CA VAL A 92 1.86 56.17 -10.32
C VAL A 92 1.43 57.56 -9.83
N GLU A 93 2.10 58.08 -8.82
CA GLU A 93 1.85 59.41 -8.28
C GLU A 93 2.12 60.51 -9.34
N GLY A 94 1.14 61.37 -9.60
CA GLY A 94 1.23 62.41 -10.61
C GLY A 94 0.99 61.99 -12.06
N LEU A 95 0.73 60.70 -12.31
CA LEU A 95 0.36 60.22 -13.66
C LEU A 95 -1.11 60.54 -13.99
N SER A 96 -1.43 60.61 -15.28
CA SER A 96 -2.82 60.70 -15.71
C SER A 96 -3.61 59.43 -15.35
N PRO A 97 -4.94 59.50 -15.15
CA PRO A 97 -5.75 58.30 -14.85
C PRO A 97 -5.59 57.18 -15.86
N ILE A 98 -5.38 57.51 -17.14
CA ILE A 98 -5.14 56.52 -18.22
C ILE A 98 -3.79 55.83 -18.02
N ASP A 99 -2.73 56.59 -17.69
CA ASP A 99 -1.39 56.05 -17.47
C ASP A 99 -1.32 55.21 -16.19
N VAL A 100 -2.05 55.60 -15.13
CA VAL A 100 -2.24 54.79 -13.93
C VAL A 100 -2.90 53.47 -14.28
N MET A 101 -4.00 53.49 -15.02
CA MET A 101 -4.71 52.30 -15.46
C MET A 101 -3.80 51.37 -16.30
N ALA A 102 -3.03 51.94 -17.24
CA ALA A 102 -2.10 51.19 -18.08
C ALA A 102 -1.01 50.51 -17.22
N SER A 103 -0.44 51.24 -16.24
CA SER A 103 0.59 50.75 -15.34
C SER A 103 0.08 49.62 -14.44
N VAL A 104 -1.07 49.81 -13.82
CA VAL A 104 -1.70 48.78 -12.96
C VAL A 104 -2.08 47.55 -13.78
N THR A 105 -2.62 47.75 -15.01
CA THR A 105 -2.94 46.64 -15.91
C THR A 105 -1.69 45.86 -16.31
N ALA A 106 -0.57 46.53 -16.58
CA ALA A 106 0.70 45.87 -16.90
C ALA A 106 1.22 45.03 -15.74
N VAL A 107 1.18 45.56 -14.52
CA VAL A 107 1.55 44.81 -13.28
C VAL A 107 0.61 43.62 -13.08
N TYR A 108 -0.69 43.81 -13.23
CA TYR A 108 -1.67 42.75 -13.10
C TYR A 108 -1.49 41.64 -14.15
N LEU A 109 -1.26 42.01 -15.43
CA LEU A 109 -0.96 41.05 -16.50
C LEU A 109 0.35 40.28 -16.23
N PHE A 110 1.39 40.97 -15.73
CA PHE A 110 2.62 40.32 -15.31
C PHE A 110 2.35 39.30 -14.21
N MET A 111 1.60 39.69 -13.18
CA MET A 111 1.22 38.75 -12.09
C MET A 111 0.38 37.58 -12.61
N LEU A 112 -0.53 37.84 -13.57
CA LEU A 112 -1.36 36.82 -14.21
C LEU A 112 -0.50 35.80 -14.99
N ILE A 113 0.48 36.28 -15.76
CA ILE A 113 1.37 35.41 -16.54
C ILE A 113 2.26 34.56 -15.60
N VAL A 114 2.82 35.21 -14.57
CA VAL A 114 3.74 34.53 -13.65
C VAL A 114 3.02 33.59 -12.71
N PHE A 115 1.96 34.05 -12.03
CA PHE A 115 1.28 33.29 -10.98
C PHE A 115 -0.08 32.73 -11.38
N GLY A 116 -0.65 33.22 -12.53
CA GLY A 116 -1.99 32.84 -12.95
C GLY A 116 -3.08 33.34 -12.01
N MET A 117 -4.33 33.12 -12.40
CA MET A 117 -5.48 33.33 -11.52
C MET A 117 -5.98 31.98 -11.03
N ARG A 118 -5.62 31.60 -9.82
CA ARG A 118 -6.39 30.61 -9.06
C ARG A 118 -7.09 31.33 -7.92
N ALA A 119 -8.39 31.09 -7.79
CA ALA A 119 -9.12 31.53 -6.60
C ALA A 119 -8.52 30.82 -5.39
N PRO A 120 -8.27 31.54 -4.28
CA PRO A 120 -7.85 30.92 -3.03
C PRO A 120 -8.84 29.81 -2.66
N GLY A 121 -8.34 28.59 -2.38
CA GLY A 121 -9.17 27.45 -2.01
C GLY A 121 -9.66 26.57 -3.16
N GLN A 122 -9.34 26.84 -4.42
CA GLN A 122 -9.39 25.83 -5.47
C GLN A 122 -8.13 24.94 -5.41
N ILE A 123 -8.07 24.11 -4.38
CA ILE A 123 -7.41 22.81 -4.53
C ILE A 123 -8.15 22.15 -5.68
N ALA A 124 -7.43 21.69 -6.71
CA ALA A 124 -8.05 20.97 -7.79
C ALA A 124 -8.84 19.82 -7.18
N ASP A 125 -10.15 20.01 -7.02
CA ASP A 125 -11.04 18.91 -6.68
C ASP A 125 -10.88 17.91 -7.81
N LEU A 126 -10.19 16.82 -7.55
CA LEU A 126 -10.17 15.67 -8.45
C LEU A 126 -11.62 15.37 -8.81
N PRO A 127 -11.95 15.17 -10.09
CA PRO A 127 -13.32 14.97 -10.51
C PRO A 127 -13.99 13.94 -9.61
N ARG A 128 -15.11 14.31 -8.99
CA ARG A 128 -15.89 13.40 -8.15
C ARG A 128 -16.34 12.23 -9.02
N GLY A 129 -16.06 11.00 -8.61
CA GLY A 129 -16.49 9.78 -9.29
C GLY A 129 -15.39 8.82 -9.72
N TYR A 130 -14.13 9.19 -9.58
CA TYR A 130 -13.02 8.24 -9.78
C TYR A 130 -12.82 7.36 -8.54
N ASP A 131 -12.50 6.10 -8.77
CA ASP A 131 -12.09 5.18 -7.70
C ASP A 131 -10.72 5.59 -7.10
N ALA A 132 -10.38 5.01 -5.97
CA ALA A 132 -9.12 5.32 -5.28
C ALA A 132 -7.88 5.04 -6.15
N ALA A 133 -7.96 4.04 -7.04
CA ALA A 133 -6.91 3.68 -7.97
C ALA A 133 -6.66 4.77 -9.00
N THR A 134 -7.72 5.20 -9.68
CA THR A 134 -7.66 6.28 -10.68
C THR A 134 -7.23 7.60 -10.05
N GLN A 135 -7.69 7.90 -8.83
CA GLN A 135 -7.27 9.09 -8.09
C GLN A 135 -5.78 9.08 -7.76
N SER A 136 -5.23 7.94 -7.33
CA SER A 136 -3.81 7.81 -7.00
C SER A 136 -2.92 7.96 -8.22
N GLU A 137 -3.30 7.40 -9.36
CA GLU A 137 -2.57 7.56 -10.62
C GLU A 137 -2.64 9.00 -11.14
N GLN A 138 -3.79 9.65 -11.03
CA GLN A 138 -3.93 11.06 -11.40
C GLN A 138 -3.12 11.97 -10.50
N ALA A 139 -3.15 11.76 -9.18
CA ALA A 139 -2.33 12.52 -8.24
C ALA A 139 -0.82 12.41 -8.54
N LEU A 140 -0.36 11.22 -8.97
CA LEU A 140 1.02 11.01 -9.41
C LEU A 140 1.34 11.74 -10.71
N SER A 141 0.36 11.87 -11.62
CA SER A 141 0.56 12.40 -12.97
C SER A 141 0.44 13.92 -13.03
N TYR A 142 -0.50 14.52 -12.27
CA TYR A 142 -0.82 15.94 -12.40
C TYR A 142 -0.03 16.85 -11.47
N GLY A 143 0.46 16.34 -10.32
CA GLY A 143 1.10 17.19 -9.31
C GLY A 143 0.17 18.30 -8.81
N GLU A 144 0.39 18.79 -7.61
CA GLU A 144 -0.38 19.91 -7.08
C GLU A 144 0.44 21.20 -7.10
N SER A 145 -0.19 22.31 -7.55
CA SER A 145 0.34 23.65 -7.40
C SER A 145 -0.69 24.55 -6.75
N SER A 146 -0.22 25.41 -5.86
CA SER A 146 -1.02 26.45 -5.21
C SER A 146 -1.27 27.66 -6.12
N THR A 147 -0.54 27.78 -7.24
CA THR A 147 -0.66 28.87 -8.20
C THR A 147 -0.84 28.37 -9.62
N GLY A 148 -1.25 29.25 -10.52
CA GLY A 148 -1.23 29.05 -11.97
C GLY A 148 0.03 29.63 -12.62
N GLY A 149 -0.06 29.97 -13.91
CA GLY A 149 0.99 30.64 -14.68
C GLY A 149 2.32 29.87 -14.76
N LEU A 150 3.39 30.59 -15.06
CA LEU A 150 4.73 29.99 -15.17
C LEU A 150 5.26 29.45 -13.84
N TRP A 151 4.97 30.14 -12.74
CA TRP A 151 5.35 29.71 -11.41
C TRP A 151 4.66 28.39 -11.01
N GLY A 152 3.35 28.32 -11.29
CA GLY A 152 2.57 27.09 -11.05
C GLY A 152 3.05 25.92 -11.88
N LEU A 153 3.44 26.15 -13.15
CA LEU A 153 4.02 25.11 -14.00
C LEU A 153 5.31 24.53 -13.37
N MET A 154 6.21 25.40 -12.92
CA MET A 154 7.44 24.96 -12.26
C MET A 154 7.16 24.22 -10.95
N GLU A 155 6.18 24.68 -10.18
CA GLU A 155 5.75 24.03 -8.95
C GLU A 155 5.15 22.65 -9.21
N VAL A 156 4.34 22.48 -10.27
CA VAL A 156 3.78 21.18 -10.70
C VAL A 156 4.89 20.23 -11.09
N LEU A 157 5.84 20.63 -11.93
CA LEU A 157 6.96 19.79 -12.35
C LEU A 157 7.78 19.31 -11.14
N LEU A 158 8.04 20.20 -10.19
CA LEU A 158 8.71 19.86 -8.95
C LEU A 158 7.90 18.87 -8.10
N SER A 159 6.59 19.10 -7.99
CA SER A 159 5.66 18.24 -7.25
C SER A 159 5.60 16.84 -7.83
N VAL A 160 5.45 16.70 -9.14
CA VAL A 160 5.43 15.40 -9.84
C VAL A 160 6.73 14.64 -9.58
N LYS A 161 7.89 15.30 -9.78
CA LYS A 161 9.20 14.67 -9.55
C LYS A 161 9.36 14.18 -8.11
N LEU A 162 8.91 14.96 -7.15
CA LEU A 162 9.01 14.67 -5.73
C LEU A 162 8.07 13.53 -5.35
N THR A 163 6.80 13.59 -5.79
CA THR A 163 5.77 12.58 -5.53
C THR A 163 6.15 11.23 -6.12
N GLN A 164 6.59 11.21 -7.38
CA GLN A 164 7.01 9.97 -8.03
C GLN A 164 8.25 9.35 -7.37
N LYS A 165 9.25 10.17 -7.00
CA LYS A 165 10.45 9.65 -6.31
C LYS A 165 10.09 8.99 -4.98
N LEU A 166 9.20 9.62 -4.20
CA LEU A 166 8.76 9.08 -2.92
C LEU A 166 7.86 7.85 -3.08
N ALA A 167 6.90 7.90 -4.02
CA ALA A 167 6.00 6.77 -4.30
C ALA A 167 6.74 5.54 -4.82
N ASN A 168 7.69 5.72 -5.77
CA ASN A 168 8.48 4.62 -6.28
C ASN A 168 9.41 4.04 -5.21
N GLY A 169 9.99 4.88 -4.35
CA GLY A 169 10.77 4.42 -3.19
C GLY A 169 9.93 3.54 -2.26
N LEU A 170 8.73 4.00 -1.90
CA LEU A 170 7.80 3.24 -1.06
C LEU A 170 7.33 1.94 -1.72
N ARG A 171 6.98 1.97 -3.01
CA ARG A 171 6.59 0.75 -3.76
C ARG A 171 7.72 -0.28 -3.76
N THR A 172 8.94 0.16 -4.02
CA THR A 172 10.12 -0.73 -4.02
C THR A 172 10.36 -1.32 -2.64
N GLU A 173 10.26 -0.50 -1.59
CA GLU A 173 10.41 -0.95 -0.20
C GLU A 173 9.30 -1.95 0.18
N LEU A 174 8.05 -1.63 -0.12
CA LEU A 174 6.91 -2.53 0.14
C LEU A 174 7.05 -3.85 -0.62
N MET A 175 7.39 -3.81 -1.91
CA MET A 175 7.62 -5.04 -2.69
C MET A 175 8.75 -5.87 -2.09
N GLY A 176 9.85 -5.23 -1.71
CA GLY A 176 10.95 -5.90 -1.03
C GLY A 176 10.56 -6.52 0.32
N ARG A 177 9.64 -5.90 1.05
CA ARG A 177 9.09 -6.45 2.31
C ARG A 177 8.11 -7.59 2.06
N LEU A 178 7.16 -7.42 1.14
CA LEU A 178 6.16 -8.42 0.79
C LEU A 178 6.79 -9.73 0.32
N THR A 179 7.81 -9.65 -0.53
CA THR A 179 8.53 -10.84 -1.03
C THR A 179 9.34 -11.58 0.03
N ARG A 180 9.50 -11.00 1.22
CA ARG A 180 10.24 -11.59 2.36
C ARG A 180 9.33 -11.97 3.52
N LEU A 181 8.01 -11.83 3.37
CA LEU A 181 7.06 -12.26 4.39
C LEU A 181 7.04 -13.78 4.50
N ASN A 182 6.74 -14.27 5.70
CA ASN A 182 6.58 -15.71 5.93
C ASN A 182 5.31 -16.21 5.24
N MET A 183 5.33 -17.47 4.77
CA MET A 183 4.15 -18.09 4.15
C MET A 183 2.92 -18.09 5.05
N THR A 184 3.10 -18.22 6.37
CA THR A 184 2.00 -18.18 7.35
C THR A 184 1.38 -16.80 7.55
N THR A 185 2.02 -15.75 7.03
CA THR A 185 1.55 -14.36 7.17
C THR A 185 0.72 -13.91 5.98
N LEU A 186 1.02 -14.43 4.79
CA LEU A 186 0.27 -14.22 3.55
C LEU A 186 -0.67 -15.42 3.38
N ASP A 187 -1.93 -15.26 3.78
CA ASP A 187 -2.98 -16.21 3.42
C ASP A 187 -3.31 -16.04 1.92
N GLU A 188 -3.49 -17.14 1.19
CA GLU A 188 -3.71 -17.14 -0.28
C GLU A 188 -4.85 -16.24 -0.72
N GLN A 189 -5.88 -16.08 0.11
CA GLN A 189 -7.03 -15.22 -0.15
C GLN A 189 -6.71 -13.72 -0.16
N ARG A 190 -5.47 -13.30 0.23
CA ARG A 190 -5.09 -11.89 0.43
C ARG A 190 -3.98 -11.37 -0.48
N ILE A 191 -3.54 -12.16 -1.44
CA ILE A 191 -2.51 -11.74 -2.40
C ILE A 191 -3.00 -10.50 -3.19
N GLY A 192 -4.26 -10.50 -3.64
CA GLY A 192 -4.86 -9.38 -4.33
C GLY A 192 -4.87 -8.09 -3.51
N ASP A 193 -5.20 -8.18 -2.22
CA ASP A 193 -5.18 -7.07 -1.28
C ASP A 193 -3.76 -6.51 -1.06
N SER A 194 -2.75 -7.37 -0.98
CA SER A 194 -1.34 -6.94 -0.87
C SER A 194 -0.87 -6.20 -2.13
N VAL A 195 -1.24 -6.69 -3.31
CA VAL A 195 -0.98 -6.01 -4.60
C VAL A 195 -1.68 -4.65 -4.64
N TYR A 196 -2.94 -4.59 -4.23
CA TYR A 196 -3.70 -3.34 -4.14
C TYR A 196 -2.97 -2.31 -3.26
N ARG A 197 -2.44 -2.70 -2.12
CA ARG A 197 -1.72 -1.80 -1.19
C ARG A 197 -0.44 -1.24 -1.78
N VAL A 198 0.35 -2.09 -2.46
CA VAL A 198 1.58 -1.63 -3.14
C VAL A 198 1.24 -0.67 -4.28
N MET A 199 0.23 -0.99 -5.06
CA MET A 199 -0.11 -0.22 -6.26
C MET A 199 -0.87 1.06 -5.95
N TYR A 200 -1.77 1.07 -4.97
CA TYR A 200 -2.73 2.15 -4.73
C TYR A 200 -2.56 2.89 -3.41
N ASP A 201 -2.32 2.20 -2.29
CA ASP A 201 -2.13 2.87 -1.00
C ASP A 201 -0.77 3.60 -0.92
N ALA A 202 0.30 3.00 -1.43
CA ALA A 202 1.64 3.61 -1.37
C ALA A 202 1.75 4.95 -2.13
N PRO A 203 1.19 5.14 -3.33
CA PRO A 203 1.18 6.43 -4.02
C PRO A 203 0.39 7.52 -3.30
N MET A 204 -0.58 7.19 -2.46
CA MET A 204 -1.34 8.17 -1.69
C MET A 204 -0.53 8.80 -0.55
N LEU A 205 0.48 8.09 -0.02
CA LEU A 205 1.29 8.61 1.10
C LEU A 205 2.02 9.92 0.78
N PRO A 206 2.70 10.10 -0.37
CA PRO A 206 3.34 11.36 -0.72
C PRO A 206 2.39 12.56 -0.68
N GLU A 207 1.18 12.41 -1.24
CA GLU A 207 0.17 13.47 -1.21
C GLU A 207 -0.23 13.81 0.23
N ILE A 208 -0.47 12.78 1.06
CA ILE A 208 -0.78 12.96 2.47
C ILE A 208 0.36 13.66 3.20
N CYS A 209 1.63 13.28 2.93
CA CYS A 209 2.80 13.91 3.53
C CYS A 209 2.88 15.41 3.18
N PHE A 210 2.59 15.78 1.93
CA PHE A 210 2.58 17.18 1.53
C PHE A 210 1.42 17.95 2.14
N LYS A 211 0.23 17.41 2.09
CA LYS A 211 -0.94 18.01 2.73
C LYS A 211 -0.68 18.23 4.21
N LEU A 212 -0.07 17.28 4.92
CA LEU A 212 0.29 17.41 6.33
C LEU A 212 1.36 18.47 6.61
N ALA A 213 2.42 18.47 5.80
CA ALA A 213 3.60 19.29 6.09
C ALA A 213 3.48 20.73 5.57
N ILE A 214 2.79 20.94 4.44
CA ILE A 214 2.77 22.23 3.74
C ILE A 214 1.44 22.95 3.96
N SER A 215 0.30 22.29 3.72
CA SER A 215 -0.99 22.96 3.66
C SER A 215 -1.37 23.71 4.95
N PRO A 216 -1.30 23.13 6.16
CA PRO A 216 -1.66 23.86 7.38
C PRO A 216 -0.72 25.03 7.66
N VAL A 217 0.57 24.86 7.36
CA VAL A 217 1.58 25.92 7.54
C VAL A 217 1.29 27.08 6.59
N MET A 218 1.00 26.81 5.32
CA MET A 218 0.69 27.84 4.33
C MET A 218 -0.63 28.56 4.63
N ILE A 219 -1.67 27.81 5.04
CA ILE A 219 -2.96 28.39 5.45
C ILE A 219 -2.76 29.31 6.65
N LEU A 220 -2.03 28.88 7.67
CA LEU A 220 -1.78 29.68 8.86
C LEU A 220 -0.94 30.93 8.56
N ILE A 221 0.13 30.79 7.76
CA ILE A 221 0.95 31.93 7.34
C ILE A 221 0.10 32.93 6.55
N GLY A 222 -0.70 32.45 5.59
CA GLY A 222 -1.59 33.31 4.81
C GLY A 222 -2.63 34.04 5.66
N ALA A 223 -3.24 33.33 6.62
CA ALA A 223 -4.18 33.93 7.56
C ALA A 223 -3.53 34.98 8.47
N VAL A 224 -2.37 34.66 9.07
CA VAL A 224 -1.61 35.59 9.92
C VAL A 224 -1.18 36.81 9.12
N LEU A 225 -0.64 36.63 7.92
CA LEU A 225 -0.25 37.76 7.06
C LEU A 225 -1.45 38.63 6.67
N SER A 226 -2.62 38.05 6.41
CA SER A 226 -3.85 38.80 6.12
C SER A 226 -4.27 39.64 7.34
N VAL A 227 -4.28 39.06 8.55
CA VAL A 227 -4.61 39.78 9.78
C VAL A 227 -3.59 40.88 10.06
N LEU A 228 -2.29 40.60 9.94
CA LEU A 228 -1.23 41.61 10.14
C LEU A 228 -1.34 42.73 9.12
N MET A 229 -1.69 42.43 7.87
CA MET A 229 -1.89 43.44 6.82
C MET A 229 -3.10 44.33 7.13
N ILE A 230 -4.22 43.72 7.54
CA ILE A 230 -5.41 44.49 8.00
C ILE A 230 -5.03 45.36 9.20
N GLY A 231 -4.33 44.82 10.17
CA GLY A 231 -3.87 45.55 11.36
C GLY A 231 -2.93 46.70 11.03
N TYR A 232 -1.96 46.49 10.16
CA TYR A 232 -1.01 47.52 9.73
C TYR A 232 -1.69 48.65 8.96
N SER A 233 -2.61 48.32 8.03
CA SER A 233 -3.21 49.31 7.13
C SER A 233 -4.42 50.03 7.77
N TYR A 234 -5.20 49.33 8.59
CA TYR A 234 -6.48 49.82 9.11
C TYR A 234 -6.58 49.86 10.63
N GLY A 235 -5.57 49.38 11.38
CA GLY A 235 -5.64 49.23 12.83
C GLY A 235 -5.86 50.54 13.59
N GLU A 236 -5.39 51.68 13.09
CA GLU A 236 -5.60 53.00 13.70
C GLU A 236 -6.98 53.59 13.34
N VAL A 237 -7.52 53.23 12.17
CA VAL A 237 -8.77 53.80 11.66
C VAL A 237 -9.98 52.94 11.98
N LEU A 238 -9.80 51.61 11.92
CA LEU A 238 -10.87 50.61 12.04
C LEU A 238 -10.44 49.45 12.97
N PRO A 239 -10.19 49.70 14.28
CA PRO A 239 -9.73 48.64 15.18
C PRO A 239 -10.75 47.49 15.32
N GLU A 240 -12.04 47.75 15.15
CA GLU A 240 -13.11 46.75 15.20
C GLU A 240 -12.94 45.67 14.12
N ILE A 241 -12.53 46.08 12.93
CA ILE A 241 -12.33 45.17 11.79
C ILE A 241 -11.14 44.25 12.04
N VAL A 242 -10.09 44.74 12.71
CA VAL A 242 -8.94 43.91 13.10
C VAL A 242 -9.35 42.82 14.09
N TRP A 243 -10.22 43.15 15.05
CA TRP A 243 -10.76 42.17 15.99
C TRP A 243 -11.64 41.14 15.30
N ILE A 244 -12.53 41.54 14.37
CA ILE A 244 -13.36 40.63 13.60
C ILE A 244 -12.48 39.68 12.74
N ALA A 245 -11.48 40.23 12.04
CA ALA A 245 -10.54 39.43 11.24
C ALA A 245 -9.77 38.42 12.10
N SER A 246 -9.29 38.84 13.28
CA SER A 246 -8.56 37.98 14.22
C SER A 246 -9.45 36.89 14.82
N ALA A 247 -10.73 37.16 15.03
CA ALA A 247 -11.70 36.20 15.60
C ALA A 247 -12.24 35.21 14.58
N LEU A 248 -12.21 35.52 13.29
CA LEU A 248 -12.87 34.72 12.23
C LEU A 248 -12.36 33.29 12.20
N LEU A 249 -11.04 33.08 12.20
CA LEU A 249 -10.43 31.76 12.17
C LEU A 249 -10.69 30.96 13.47
N PRO A 250 -10.42 31.46 14.67
CA PRO A 250 -10.74 30.76 15.93
C PRO A 250 -12.23 30.39 16.04
N VAL A 251 -13.14 31.30 15.71
CA VAL A 251 -14.59 31.06 15.79
C VAL A 251 -15.01 29.97 14.86
N THR A 252 -14.55 29.99 13.59
CA THR A 252 -14.85 28.93 12.62
C THR A 252 -14.33 27.56 13.09
N LEU A 253 -13.11 27.52 13.66
CA LEU A 253 -12.54 26.28 14.22
C LEU A 253 -13.35 25.76 15.40
N VAL A 254 -13.71 26.62 16.35
CA VAL A 254 -14.53 26.23 17.51
C VAL A 254 -15.89 25.66 17.08
N MET A 255 -16.49 26.20 16.02
CA MET A 255 -17.77 25.71 15.51
C MET A 255 -17.66 24.39 14.73
N THR A 256 -16.55 24.16 14.04
CA THR A 256 -16.40 22.98 13.14
C THR A 256 -15.73 21.78 13.83
N LEU A 257 -14.77 21.99 14.74
CA LEU A 257 -14.05 20.90 15.40
C LEU A 257 -14.92 19.88 16.14
N PRO A 258 -15.97 20.26 16.88
CA PRO A 258 -16.83 19.29 17.57
C PRO A 258 -17.54 18.34 16.61
N LEU A 259 -17.91 18.82 15.41
CA LEU A 259 -18.58 18.01 14.39
C LEU A 259 -17.63 17.03 13.68
N SER A 260 -16.32 17.27 13.76
CA SER A 260 -15.31 16.44 13.12
C SER A 260 -15.31 15.00 13.64
N ALA A 261 -15.57 14.79 14.93
CA ALA A 261 -15.65 13.47 15.53
C ALA A 261 -16.87 12.68 15.00
N LEU A 262 -18.04 13.35 14.87
CA LEU A 262 -19.22 12.74 14.30
C LEU A 262 -19.06 12.44 12.81
N ALA A 263 -18.52 13.38 12.04
CA ALA A 263 -18.22 13.20 10.62
C ALA A 263 -17.27 12.01 10.41
N ARG A 264 -16.21 11.89 11.21
CA ARG A 264 -15.31 10.74 11.20
C ARG A 264 -16.03 9.43 11.38
N ARG A 265 -16.80 9.28 12.48
CA ARG A 265 -17.52 8.05 12.81
C ARG A 265 -18.46 7.63 11.68
N LEU A 266 -19.25 8.57 11.14
CA LEU A 266 -20.21 8.25 10.06
C LEU A 266 -19.50 7.93 8.73
N ASN A 267 -18.41 8.60 8.41
CA ASN A 267 -17.60 8.27 7.24
C ASN A 267 -16.92 6.90 7.37
N GLN A 268 -16.52 6.48 8.57
CA GLN A 268 -16.00 5.12 8.83
C GLN A 268 -17.07 4.06 8.61
N ILE A 269 -18.26 4.24 9.17
CA ILE A 269 -19.40 3.34 9.00
C ILE A 269 -19.80 3.23 7.50
N SER A 270 -19.79 4.36 6.79
CA SER A 270 -20.05 4.39 5.35
C SER A 270 -19.04 3.59 4.55
N ARG A 271 -17.75 3.72 4.86
CA ARG A 271 -16.68 2.96 4.18
C ARG A 271 -16.75 1.47 4.49
N ALA A 272 -17.01 1.09 5.74
CA ALA A 272 -17.18 -0.31 6.11
C ALA A 272 -18.32 -0.96 5.33
N ALA A 273 -19.46 -0.25 5.18
CA ALA A 273 -20.57 -0.70 4.36
C ALA A 273 -20.23 -0.79 2.86
N GLY A 274 -19.42 0.14 2.35
CA GLY A 274 -18.89 0.09 0.98
C GLY A 274 -17.99 -1.13 0.77
N ALA A 275 -17.08 -1.41 1.69
CA ALA A 275 -16.19 -2.56 1.62
C ALA A 275 -16.97 -3.89 1.61
N THR A 276 -18.03 -4.03 2.43
CA THR A 276 -18.88 -5.24 2.41
C THR A 276 -19.60 -5.44 1.08
N THR A 277 -19.93 -4.35 0.37
CA THR A 277 -20.53 -4.40 -0.97
C THR A 277 -19.50 -4.84 -2.01
N THR A 278 -18.30 -4.30 -1.97
CA THR A 278 -17.21 -4.68 -2.87
C THR A 278 -16.81 -6.14 -2.67
N ASN A 279 -16.62 -6.58 -1.43
CA ASN A 279 -16.29 -7.97 -1.10
C ASN A 279 -17.37 -8.95 -1.59
N ALA A 280 -18.67 -8.58 -1.52
CA ALA A 280 -19.74 -9.43 -2.04
C ALA A 280 -19.68 -9.57 -3.57
N MET A 281 -19.37 -8.48 -4.27
CA MET A 281 -19.19 -8.50 -5.73
C MET A 281 -17.96 -9.35 -6.11
N GLU A 282 -16.83 -9.14 -5.44
CA GLU A 282 -15.59 -9.88 -5.66
C GLU A 282 -15.82 -11.38 -5.42
N GLN A 283 -16.44 -11.78 -4.32
CA GLN A 283 -16.77 -13.17 -4.03
C GLN A 283 -17.65 -13.82 -5.10
N SER A 284 -18.65 -13.10 -5.62
CA SER A 284 -19.53 -13.63 -6.67
C SER A 284 -18.81 -13.76 -8.01
N ILE A 285 -17.89 -12.85 -8.34
CA ILE A 285 -17.10 -12.87 -9.57
C ILE A 285 -16.04 -13.97 -9.50
N ASP A 286 -15.32 -14.10 -8.40
CA ASP A 286 -14.29 -15.12 -8.21
C ASP A 286 -14.88 -16.54 -8.31
N ASN A 287 -16.15 -16.70 -7.86
CA ASN A 287 -16.87 -17.97 -7.92
C ASN A 287 -17.90 -18.00 -9.07
N ILE A 288 -17.70 -17.26 -10.15
CA ILE A 288 -18.70 -17.12 -11.23
C ILE A 288 -19.12 -18.47 -11.82
N ALA A 289 -18.19 -19.42 -11.95
CA ALA A 289 -18.51 -20.77 -12.42
C ALA A 289 -19.49 -21.49 -11.49
N ALA A 290 -19.34 -21.36 -10.18
CA ALA A 290 -20.26 -21.93 -9.20
C ALA A 290 -21.63 -21.21 -9.23
N VAL A 291 -21.63 -19.88 -9.34
CA VAL A 291 -22.86 -19.08 -9.47
C VAL A 291 -23.69 -19.52 -10.68
N GLN A 292 -23.01 -19.76 -11.83
CA GLN A 292 -23.63 -20.24 -13.06
C GLN A 292 -24.06 -21.71 -12.95
N ALA A 293 -23.20 -22.58 -12.45
CA ALA A 293 -23.49 -24.02 -12.34
C ALA A 293 -24.66 -24.32 -11.40
N LEU A 294 -24.78 -23.55 -10.31
CA LEU A 294 -25.87 -23.68 -9.33
C LEU A 294 -27.10 -22.86 -9.72
N ASN A 295 -27.05 -22.05 -10.78
CA ASN A 295 -28.12 -21.17 -11.23
C ASN A 295 -28.63 -20.20 -10.12
N VAL A 296 -27.69 -19.67 -9.31
CA VAL A 296 -28.02 -18.78 -8.16
C VAL A 296 -27.80 -17.30 -8.45
N ALA A 297 -27.61 -16.91 -9.72
CA ALA A 297 -27.34 -15.53 -10.13
C ALA A 297 -28.37 -14.52 -9.60
N GLN A 298 -29.64 -14.91 -9.55
CA GLN A 298 -30.74 -14.06 -9.07
C GLN A 298 -30.68 -13.84 -7.55
N SER A 299 -30.27 -14.86 -6.79
CA SER A 299 -30.04 -14.77 -5.34
C SER A 299 -28.84 -13.88 -5.01
N GLU A 300 -27.73 -14.07 -5.74
CA GLU A 300 -26.51 -13.25 -5.58
C GLU A 300 -26.78 -11.78 -5.92
N SER A 301 -27.51 -11.52 -7.03
CA SER A 301 -27.92 -10.16 -7.40
C SER A 301 -28.75 -9.48 -6.30
N LYS A 302 -29.69 -10.22 -5.69
CA LYS A 302 -30.52 -9.70 -4.60
C LYS A 302 -29.69 -9.43 -3.33
N ALA A 303 -28.79 -10.34 -2.97
CA ALA A 303 -27.90 -10.16 -1.82
C ALA A 303 -26.97 -8.94 -2.02
N PHE A 304 -26.47 -8.73 -3.25
CA PHE A 304 -25.71 -7.54 -3.61
C PHE A 304 -26.56 -6.26 -3.51
N GLU A 305 -27.79 -6.28 -4.02
CA GLU A 305 -28.72 -5.14 -3.95
C GLU A 305 -28.99 -4.71 -2.50
N GLU A 306 -29.21 -5.67 -1.59
CA GLU A 306 -29.43 -5.40 -0.17
C GLU A 306 -28.21 -4.72 0.48
N LYS A 307 -26.99 -5.24 0.22
CA LYS A 307 -25.74 -4.65 0.72
C LYS A 307 -25.47 -3.27 0.12
N SER A 308 -25.73 -3.11 -1.18
CA SER A 308 -25.60 -1.84 -1.89
C SER A 308 -26.58 -0.78 -1.35
N ALA A 309 -27.82 -1.16 -1.08
CA ALA A 309 -28.82 -0.26 -0.49
C ALA A 309 -28.42 0.20 0.92
N GLU A 310 -27.87 -0.70 1.74
CA GLU A 310 -27.32 -0.33 3.06
C GLU A 310 -26.14 0.60 2.94
N SER A 311 -25.17 0.31 2.06
CA SER A 311 -24.03 1.17 1.78
C SER A 311 -24.48 2.57 1.35
N PHE A 312 -25.44 2.67 0.41
CA PHE A 312 -26.01 3.94 -0.03
C PHE A 312 -26.66 4.71 1.14
N ARG A 313 -27.40 4.03 2.00
CA ARG A 313 -28.04 4.64 3.16
C ARG A 313 -26.99 5.23 4.13
N ARG A 314 -25.93 4.49 4.42
CA ARG A 314 -24.83 4.94 5.30
C ARG A 314 -24.07 6.10 4.67
N HIS A 315 -23.80 6.01 3.37
CA HIS A 315 -23.13 7.10 2.63
C HIS A 315 -23.96 8.38 2.65
N ARG A 316 -25.28 8.29 2.47
CA ARG A 316 -26.18 9.45 2.53
C ARG A 316 -26.14 10.15 3.91
N PHE A 317 -26.11 9.41 5.01
CA PHE A 317 -25.98 10.00 6.34
C PHE A 317 -24.63 10.68 6.54
N ALA A 318 -23.54 10.06 6.11
CA ALA A 318 -22.21 10.68 6.16
C ALA A 318 -22.17 11.98 5.33
N ALA A 319 -22.73 11.96 4.11
CA ALA A 319 -22.79 13.13 3.23
C ALA A 319 -23.62 14.29 3.82
N VAL A 320 -24.71 14.00 4.53
CA VAL A 320 -25.51 15.05 5.22
C VAL A 320 -24.69 15.73 6.31
N ILE A 321 -23.90 14.99 7.08
CA ILE A 321 -23.04 15.57 8.10
C ILE A 321 -21.88 16.35 7.48
N ASP A 322 -21.25 15.84 6.44
CA ASP A 322 -20.23 16.58 5.69
C ASP A 322 -20.82 17.91 5.18
N LEU A 323 -22.02 17.88 4.58
CA LEU A 323 -22.74 19.09 4.14
C LEU A 323 -23.04 20.06 5.31
N ALA A 324 -23.41 19.54 6.48
CA ALA A 324 -23.66 20.37 7.66
C ALA A 324 -22.37 21.08 8.14
N VAL A 325 -21.22 20.40 8.12
CA VAL A 325 -19.92 21.00 8.43
C VAL A 325 -19.60 22.13 7.45
N TYR A 326 -19.80 21.88 6.13
CA TYR A 326 -19.64 22.92 5.12
C TYR A 326 -20.59 24.11 5.38
N ALA A 327 -21.86 23.85 5.61
CA ALA A 327 -22.86 24.89 5.84
C ALA A 327 -22.51 25.75 7.05
N ILE A 328 -22.12 25.13 8.17
CA ILE A 328 -21.71 25.85 9.38
C ILE A 328 -20.45 26.68 9.15
N SER A 329 -19.44 26.12 8.45
CA SER A 329 -18.23 26.86 8.09
C SER A 329 -18.56 28.10 7.25
N TYR A 330 -19.32 27.95 6.17
CA TYR A 330 -19.72 29.07 5.33
C TYR A 330 -20.58 30.09 6.06
N THR A 331 -21.54 29.64 6.87
CA THR A 331 -22.40 30.54 7.64
C THR A 331 -21.59 31.36 8.63
N SER A 332 -20.66 30.76 9.37
CA SER A 332 -19.79 31.50 10.31
C SER A 332 -18.92 32.54 9.60
N ILE A 333 -18.39 32.20 8.43
CA ILE A 333 -17.60 33.13 7.59
C ILE A 333 -18.46 34.27 7.12
N PHE A 334 -19.63 33.99 6.51
CA PHE A 334 -20.50 35.03 5.97
C PHE A 334 -21.09 35.94 7.05
N ILE A 335 -21.34 35.42 8.28
CA ILE A 335 -21.72 36.27 9.42
C ILE A 335 -20.58 37.23 9.75
N GLY A 336 -19.35 36.75 9.92
CA GLY A 336 -18.18 37.59 10.23
C GLY A 336 -17.89 38.61 9.14
N VAL A 337 -17.92 38.19 7.89
CA VAL A 337 -17.79 39.07 6.74
C VAL A 337 -18.93 40.09 6.70
N GLY A 338 -20.17 39.69 6.94
CA GLY A 338 -21.33 40.58 6.98
C GLY A 338 -21.22 41.70 8.02
N PHE A 339 -20.75 41.37 9.25
CA PHE A 339 -20.47 42.37 10.24
C PHE A 339 -19.35 43.33 9.82
N ALA A 340 -18.27 42.82 9.24
CA ALA A 340 -17.21 43.65 8.71
C ALA A 340 -17.73 44.59 7.60
N PHE A 341 -18.57 44.08 6.72
CA PHE A 341 -19.21 44.87 5.66
C PHE A 341 -20.09 45.96 6.18
N TYR A 342 -20.92 45.68 7.18
CA TYR A 342 -21.77 46.66 7.78
C TYR A 342 -20.95 47.85 8.33
N ILE A 343 -19.92 47.57 9.12
CA ILE A 343 -19.02 48.59 9.70
C ILE A 343 -18.30 49.38 8.58
N MET A 344 -17.78 48.66 7.57
CA MET A 344 -17.07 49.28 6.47
C MET A 344 -17.96 50.21 5.63
N THR A 345 -19.20 49.77 5.39
CA THR A 345 -20.16 50.59 4.63
C THR A 345 -20.48 51.89 5.38
N GLU A 346 -20.70 51.82 6.69
CA GLU A 346 -20.91 52.98 7.58
C GLU A 346 -19.73 53.95 7.44
N ARG A 347 -18.49 53.46 7.54
CA ARG A 347 -17.27 54.25 7.48
C ARG A 347 -16.99 54.85 6.11
N VAL A 348 -17.37 54.17 5.02
CA VAL A 348 -17.29 54.73 3.67
C VAL A 348 -18.30 55.88 3.50
N VAL A 349 -19.54 55.70 4.02
CA VAL A 349 -20.58 56.79 3.98
C VAL A 349 -20.15 57.99 4.79
N GLU A 350 -19.48 57.81 5.91
CA GLU A 350 -18.89 58.88 6.73
C GLU A 350 -17.67 59.54 6.08
N GLY A 351 -17.11 58.96 5.00
CA GLY A 351 -15.92 59.47 4.32
C GLY A 351 -14.61 59.21 5.06
N THR A 352 -14.60 58.34 6.04
CA THR A 352 -13.39 57.96 6.83
C THR A 352 -12.50 56.94 6.13
N VAL A 353 -13.03 56.16 5.19
CA VAL A 353 -12.29 55.21 4.33
C VAL A 353 -12.78 55.32 2.88
N SER A 354 -11.92 55.00 1.92
CA SER A 354 -12.25 55.09 0.50
C SER A 354 -13.06 53.85 0.05
N PRO A 355 -13.82 53.97 -1.07
CA PRO A 355 -14.41 52.80 -1.71
C PRO A 355 -13.38 51.77 -2.18
N GLY A 356 -12.14 52.18 -2.48
CA GLY A 356 -11.04 51.24 -2.77
C GLY A 356 -10.61 50.45 -1.54
N ASP A 357 -10.65 51.02 -0.32
CA ASP A 357 -10.41 50.29 0.94
C ASP A 357 -11.45 49.21 1.16
N TYR A 358 -12.71 49.48 0.79
CA TYR A 358 -13.77 48.46 0.85
C TYR A 358 -13.44 47.23 0.00
N ALA A 359 -12.93 47.44 -1.23
CA ALA A 359 -12.54 46.34 -2.08
C ALA A 359 -11.36 45.53 -1.54
N VAL A 360 -10.37 46.19 -0.92
CA VAL A 360 -9.22 45.51 -0.27
C VAL A 360 -9.68 44.62 0.90
N LEU A 361 -10.46 45.23 1.81
CA LEU A 361 -10.91 44.51 3.02
C LEU A 361 -11.83 43.33 2.65
N LEU A 362 -12.72 43.51 1.64
CA LEU A 362 -13.52 42.42 1.12
C LEU A 362 -12.67 41.22 0.70
N ALA A 363 -11.66 41.46 -0.15
CA ALA A 363 -10.82 40.42 -0.67
C ALA A 363 -9.97 39.73 0.42
N LEU A 364 -9.44 40.50 1.38
CA LEU A 364 -8.67 39.96 2.53
C LEU A 364 -9.55 39.15 3.47
N PHE A 365 -10.79 39.58 3.74
CA PHE A 365 -11.74 38.83 4.54
C PHE A 365 -12.17 37.51 3.86
N PHE A 366 -12.39 37.50 2.54
CA PHE A 366 -12.65 36.26 1.84
C PHE A 366 -11.44 35.30 1.88
N THR A 367 -10.23 35.84 1.69
CA THR A 367 -8.99 35.04 1.83
C THR A 367 -8.89 34.41 3.22
N LEU A 368 -9.14 35.19 4.25
CA LEU A 368 -9.14 34.71 5.65
C LEU A 368 -10.26 33.70 5.91
N GLY A 369 -11.46 33.95 5.36
CA GLY A 369 -12.60 33.04 5.47
C GLY A 369 -12.33 31.69 4.81
N PHE A 370 -11.77 31.68 3.61
CA PHE A 370 -11.38 30.43 2.95
C PHE A 370 -10.27 29.69 3.72
N ALA A 371 -9.29 30.40 4.25
CA ALA A 371 -8.27 29.81 5.12
C ALA A 371 -8.88 29.16 6.36
N ALA A 372 -9.85 29.78 7.01
CA ALA A 372 -10.56 29.24 8.17
C ALA A 372 -11.37 27.98 7.81
N ARG A 373 -12.08 27.99 6.69
CA ARG A 373 -12.79 26.82 6.14
C ARG A 373 -11.83 25.67 5.88
N ASP A 374 -10.76 25.94 5.14
CA ASP A 374 -9.83 24.90 4.70
C ASP A 374 -9.13 24.26 5.89
N LEU A 375 -8.76 25.02 6.91
CA LEU A 375 -8.18 24.48 8.13
C LEU A 375 -9.17 23.62 8.92
N GLY A 376 -10.46 24.01 8.97
CA GLY A 376 -11.52 23.23 9.61
C GLY A 376 -11.79 21.88 8.91
N LEU A 377 -11.81 21.88 7.57
CA LEU A 377 -12.02 20.67 6.77
C LEU A 377 -10.78 19.79 6.71
N TYR A 378 -9.61 20.38 6.84
CA TYR A 378 -8.32 19.72 6.71
C TYR A 378 -8.19 18.52 7.67
N TRP A 379 -8.57 18.69 8.92
CA TRP A 379 -8.54 17.62 9.93
C TRP A 379 -9.42 16.42 9.56
N ILE A 380 -10.60 16.67 8.97
CA ILE A 380 -11.50 15.61 8.50
C ILE A 380 -10.88 14.86 7.34
N GLN A 381 -10.29 15.56 6.39
CA GLN A 381 -9.61 14.94 5.22
C GLN A 381 -8.42 14.09 5.65
N LEU A 382 -7.62 14.54 6.61
CA LEU A 382 -6.50 13.77 7.13
C LEU A 382 -6.94 12.43 7.71
N GLN A 383 -8.01 12.43 8.50
CA GLN A 383 -8.50 11.20 9.13
C GLN A 383 -9.05 10.19 8.12
N LYS A 384 -9.53 10.64 6.96
CA LYS A 384 -9.95 9.74 5.88
C LYS A 384 -8.80 8.88 5.34
N ASN A 385 -7.58 9.34 5.45
CA ASN A 385 -6.40 8.70 4.87
C ASN A 385 -5.55 7.90 5.88
N VAL A 386 -5.85 8.00 7.18
CA VAL A 386 -5.07 7.34 8.25
C VAL A 386 -5.08 5.82 8.10
N SER A 387 -6.18 5.23 7.62
CA SER A 387 -6.26 3.79 7.40
C SER A 387 -5.27 3.31 6.34
N ALA A 388 -5.13 4.01 5.22
CA ALA A 388 -4.15 3.69 4.19
C ALA A 388 -2.71 3.80 4.72
N ILE A 389 -2.42 4.86 5.46
CA ILE A 389 -1.12 5.06 6.13
C ILE A 389 -0.81 3.88 7.06
N ARG A 390 -1.78 3.47 7.88
CA ARG A 390 -1.62 2.37 8.83
C ARG A 390 -1.31 1.05 8.12
N ARG A 391 -2.02 0.73 7.04
CA ARG A 391 -1.78 -0.48 6.24
C ARG A 391 -0.38 -0.50 5.65
N VAL A 392 0.06 0.60 5.03
CA VAL A 392 1.41 0.69 4.45
C VAL A 392 2.48 0.51 5.51
N PHE A 393 2.37 1.22 6.65
CA PHE A 393 3.36 1.08 7.73
C PHE A 393 3.33 -0.28 8.40
N PHE A 394 2.18 -0.96 8.44
CA PHE A 394 2.13 -2.33 8.94
C PHE A 394 3.11 -3.24 8.18
N PHE A 395 3.11 -3.20 6.84
CA PHE A 395 4.04 -4.01 6.05
C PHE A 395 5.50 -3.52 6.11
N ILE A 396 5.72 -2.20 6.21
CA ILE A 396 7.08 -1.64 6.37
C ILE A 396 7.68 -2.06 7.72
N ASP A 397 6.88 -2.11 8.78
CA ASP A 397 7.32 -2.45 10.13
C ASP A 397 7.38 -3.95 10.40
N PHE A 398 6.79 -4.74 9.50
CA PHE A 398 6.81 -6.18 9.67
C PHE A 398 8.25 -6.70 9.62
N THR A 399 8.70 -7.29 10.72
CA THR A 399 10.02 -7.91 10.81
C THR A 399 10.03 -9.20 10.00
N SER A 400 10.63 -9.15 8.81
CA SER A 400 10.89 -10.35 8.02
C SER A 400 11.87 -11.27 8.78
N GLU A 401 11.67 -12.58 8.67
CA GLU A 401 12.64 -13.54 9.18
C GLU A 401 14.01 -13.42 8.50
N ALA A 402 14.04 -12.97 7.24
CA ALA A 402 15.27 -12.73 6.50
C ALA A 402 16.10 -11.56 7.07
N ASP A 403 15.46 -10.63 7.80
CA ASP A 403 16.13 -9.49 8.44
C ASP A 403 16.69 -9.84 9.84
N ARG A 404 16.39 -11.02 10.35
CA ARG A 404 17.00 -11.49 11.60
C ARG A 404 18.44 -11.86 11.34
N GLY A 405 19.36 -11.08 11.87
CA GLY A 405 20.75 -11.47 11.95
C GLY A 405 20.92 -12.77 12.75
N GLY A 406 21.90 -13.57 12.44
CA GLY A 406 22.11 -14.82 13.16
C GLY A 406 23.42 -15.49 12.76
N ASP A 407 23.60 -16.73 13.22
CA ASP A 407 24.78 -17.53 12.96
C ASP A 407 24.86 -17.91 11.47
N SER A 408 26.06 -17.95 10.93
CA SER A 408 26.26 -18.47 9.56
C SER A 408 26.07 -19.97 9.53
N LEU A 409 25.31 -20.45 8.51
CA LEU A 409 25.12 -21.88 8.29
C LEU A 409 26.44 -22.50 7.78
N ARG A 410 26.87 -23.57 8.42
CA ARG A 410 27.97 -24.41 7.94
C ARG A 410 27.50 -25.25 6.74
N SER A 411 28.43 -25.96 6.12
CA SER A 411 28.07 -26.90 5.06
C SER A 411 27.17 -28.02 5.61
N LEU A 412 26.18 -28.47 4.82
CA LEU A 412 25.39 -29.66 5.11
C LEU A 412 25.98 -30.84 4.32
N ASN A 413 26.64 -31.78 5.03
CA ASN A 413 27.36 -32.89 4.41
C ASN A 413 26.95 -34.27 4.95
N LYS A 414 26.22 -34.33 6.08
CA LYS A 414 25.91 -35.61 6.75
C LYS A 414 24.44 -35.85 6.94
N ASP A 415 23.80 -35.05 7.79
CA ASP A 415 22.44 -35.34 8.22
C ASP A 415 21.66 -34.10 8.70
N ILE A 416 20.35 -34.27 8.73
CA ILE A 416 19.42 -33.35 9.37
C ILE A 416 18.74 -34.11 10.52
N VAL A 417 18.72 -33.51 11.70
CA VAL A 417 18.13 -34.10 12.89
C VAL A 417 17.06 -33.21 13.46
N LEU A 418 15.88 -33.76 13.69
CA LEU A 418 14.77 -33.13 14.40
C LEU A 418 14.68 -33.75 15.80
N GLU A 419 14.71 -32.93 16.84
CA GLU A 419 14.64 -33.37 18.23
C GLU A 419 13.44 -32.75 18.92
N SER A 420 12.47 -33.58 19.30
CA SER A 420 11.21 -33.21 20.01
C SER A 420 10.49 -32.02 19.40
N VAL A 421 10.39 -32.01 18.06
CA VAL A 421 9.79 -30.91 17.33
C VAL A 421 8.28 -30.94 17.47
N ASN A 422 7.72 -29.81 17.95
CA ASN A 422 6.28 -29.58 18.04
C ASN A 422 5.90 -28.31 17.27
N PHE A 423 4.75 -28.34 16.58
CA PHE A 423 4.25 -27.21 15.86
C PHE A 423 2.72 -27.13 15.84
N SER A 424 2.19 -25.90 15.94
CA SER A 424 0.76 -25.57 15.85
C SER A 424 0.59 -24.30 15.02
N TYR A 425 -0.38 -24.28 14.11
CA TYR A 425 -0.76 -23.05 13.39
C TYR A 425 -1.54 -22.08 14.29
N SER A 426 -2.29 -22.58 15.24
CA SER A 426 -3.00 -21.84 16.30
C SER A 426 -2.71 -22.48 17.66
N GLU A 427 -2.87 -21.72 18.76
CA GLU A 427 -2.51 -22.17 20.10
C GLU A 427 -3.21 -23.47 20.53
N ASP A 428 -4.41 -23.75 20.00
CA ASP A 428 -5.25 -24.87 20.44
C ASP A 428 -5.17 -26.11 19.54
N VAL A 429 -4.50 -26.07 18.38
CA VAL A 429 -4.50 -27.19 17.42
C VAL A 429 -3.07 -27.64 17.09
N PRO A 430 -2.50 -28.59 17.87
CA PRO A 430 -1.18 -29.12 17.56
C PRO A 430 -1.21 -29.99 16.30
N VAL A 431 -0.31 -29.68 15.34
CA VAL A 431 -0.19 -30.38 14.05
C VAL A 431 1.01 -31.33 14.03
N LEU A 432 2.12 -30.98 14.65
CA LEU A 432 3.26 -31.86 14.86
C LEU A 432 3.46 -32.07 16.36
N LYS A 433 3.62 -33.32 16.78
CA LYS A 433 3.65 -33.73 18.18
C LYS A 433 4.88 -34.61 18.44
N ASP A 434 5.89 -34.07 19.13
CA ASP A 434 7.12 -34.74 19.53
C ASP A 434 7.81 -35.49 18.37
N ILE A 435 8.05 -34.78 17.27
CA ILE A 435 8.72 -35.38 16.11
C ILE A 435 10.22 -35.54 16.38
N ASN A 436 10.67 -36.79 16.33
CA ASN A 436 12.06 -37.19 16.46
C ASN A 436 12.47 -37.94 15.20
N LEU A 437 13.27 -37.31 14.32
CA LEU A 437 13.66 -37.85 13.02
C LEU A 437 15.12 -37.51 12.71
N LYS A 438 15.77 -38.43 12.01
CA LYS A 438 17.09 -38.19 11.43
C LYS A 438 17.07 -38.54 9.96
N PHE A 439 17.48 -37.60 9.10
CA PHE A 439 17.61 -37.75 7.66
C PHE A 439 19.09 -37.76 7.29
N GLY A 440 19.54 -38.79 6.58
CA GLY A 440 20.90 -38.84 6.03
C GLY A 440 20.95 -38.30 4.62
N LEU A 441 22.12 -37.90 4.14
CA LEU A 441 22.32 -37.68 2.73
C LEU A 441 22.47 -39.03 2.00
N ASN A 442 22.22 -39.07 0.69
CA ASN A 442 22.29 -40.25 -0.17
C ASN A 442 21.11 -41.24 0.06
N GLU A 443 19.93 -40.69 0.36
CA GLU A 443 18.71 -41.50 0.46
C GLU A 443 17.48 -40.80 -0.15
N VAL A 444 16.53 -41.59 -0.60
CA VAL A 444 15.18 -41.18 -0.96
C VAL A 444 14.23 -41.54 0.17
N VAL A 445 13.62 -40.56 0.79
CA VAL A 445 12.70 -40.75 1.93
C VAL A 445 11.28 -40.42 1.48
N ALA A 446 10.35 -41.36 1.68
CA ALA A 446 8.92 -41.09 1.46
C ALA A 446 8.23 -40.74 2.78
N ILE A 447 7.53 -39.62 2.86
CA ILE A 447 6.63 -39.25 3.95
C ILE A 447 5.21 -39.62 3.53
N VAL A 448 4.58 -40.52 4.30
CA VAL A 448 3.29 -41.15 3.95
C VAL A 448 2.33 -41.03 5.15
N GLY A 449 1.04 -41.03 4.89
CA GLY A 449 0.00 -40.98 5.92
C GLY A 449 -1.32 -40.39 5.41
N PRO A 450 -2.39 -40.44 6.18
CA PRO A 450 -3.69 -39.90 5.79
C PRO A 450 -3.65 -38.38 5.57
N THR A 451 -4.68 -37.87 4.89
CA THR A 451 -4.86 -36.42 4.73
C THR A 451 -5.02 -35.76 6.11
N GLY A 452 -4.34 -34.64 6.34
CA GLY A 452 -4.34 -33.97 7.64
C GLY A 452 -3.34 -34.50 8.66
N ALA A 453 -2.58 -35.57 8.38
CA ALA A 453 -1.58 -36.15 9.29
C ALA A 453 -0.39 -35.22 9.63
N GLY A 454 -0.23 -34.08 8.91
CA GLY A 454 0.88 -33.15 9.14
C GLY A 454 2.08 -33.32 8.20
N LYS A 455 1.96 -34.07 7.10
CA LYS A 455 3.06 -34.36 6.14
C LYS A 455 3.68 -33.11 5.53
N SER A 456 2.88 -32.24 4.91
CA SER A 456 3.35 -30.98 4.31
C SER A 456 3.87 -30.02 5.38
N THR A 457 3.26 -30.02 6.59
CA THR A 457 3.75 -29.22 7.72
C THR A 457 5.14 -29.68 8.16
N LEU A 458 5.38 -31.01 8.26
CA LEU A 458 6.71 -31.55 8.57
C LEU A 458 7.74 -31.15 7.49
N ALA A 459 7.34 -31.22 6.23
CA ALA A 459 8.20 -30.83 5.10
C ALA A 459 8.49 -29.32 5.07
N TYR A 460 7.55 -28.45 5.52
CA TYR A 460 7.76 -26.99 5.60
C TYR A 460 8.72 -26.56 6.70
N VAL A 461 8.90 -27.38 7.72
CA VAL A 461 9.83 -27.11 8.81
C VAL A 461 11.28 -27.12 8.32
N LEU A 462 11.63 -28.00 7.39
CA LEU A 462 13.00 -28.18 6.90
C LEU A 462 13.58 -26.97 6.14
N PRO A 463 12.87 -26.34 5.17
CA PRO A 463 13.32 -25.11 4.52
C PRO A 463 13.07 -23.84 5.36
N GLY A 464 12.54 -23.98 6.58
CA GLY A 464 12.22 -22.84 7.44
C GLY A 464 11.06 -22.00 6.94
N TYR A 465 10.08 -22.57 6.22
CA TYR A 465 8.82 -21.87 5.91
C TYR A 465 7.96 -21.67 7.14
N ILE A 466 8.08 -22.59 8.07
CA ILE A 466 7.51 -22.53 9.42
C ILE A 466 8.60 -22.88 10.43
N ARG A 467 8.54 -22.29 11.62
CA ARG A 467 9.45 -22.61 12.73
C ARG A 467 8.72 -23.40 13.80
N PRO A 468 9.34 -24.43 14.38
CA PRO A 468 8.71 -25.18 15.47
C PRO A 468 8.44 -24.28 16.68
N ASN A 469 7.36 -24.59 17.41
CA ASN A 469 7.05 -23.91 18.67
C ASN A 469 8.03 -24.36 19.78
N THR A 470 8.38 -25.64 19.77
CA THR A 470 9.38 -26.25 20.69
C THR A 470 10.17 -27.33 19.96
N GLY A 471 11.29 -27.72 20.51
CA GLY A 471 12.23 -28.66 19.89
C GLY A 471 13.30 -27.94 19.07
N THR A 472 14.22 -28.72 18.49
CA THR A 472 15.37 -28.21 17.74
C THR A 472 15.51 -28.91 16.39
N ILE A 473 16.03 -28.19 15.41
CA ILE A 473 16.40 -28.71 14.09
C ILE A 473 17.90 -28.50 13.97
N LYS A 474 18.62 -29.55 13.61
CA LYS A 474 20.08 -29.50 13.47
C LYS A 474 20.49 -29.91 12.06
N PHE A 475 21.39 -29.15 11.44
CA PHE A 475 22.08 -29.48 10.19
C PHE A 475 23.54 -29.78 10.55
N ASP A 476 23.98 -31.02 10.35
CA ASP A 476 25.33 -31.50 10.76
C ASP A 476 25.69 -31.11 12.22
N ASN A 477 24.81 -31.32 13.16
CA ASN A 477 24.91 -30.93 14.57
C ASN A 477 24.82 -29.41 14.86
N GLN A 478 24.67 -28.54 13.88
CA GLN A 478 24.42 -27.12 14.10
C GLN A 478 22.91 -26.86 14.25
N ASP A 479 22.49 -26.29 15.37
CA ASP A 479 21.12 -25.80 15.54
C ASP A 479 20.86 -24.65 14.59
N VAL A 480 19.78 -24.77 13.78
CA VAL A 480 19.41 -23.76 12.77
C VAL A 480 18.37 -22.76 13.28
N SER A 481 18.01 -22.78 14.56
CA SER A 481 17.02 -21.89 15.16
C SER A 481 17.39 -20.40 15.00
N ASN A 482 18.68 -20.08 15.07
CA ASN A 482 19.22 -18.72 14.91
C ASN A 482 19.86 -18.47 13.55
N VAL A 483 19.75 -19.41 12.59
CA VAL A 483 20.28 -19.23 11.25
C VAL A 483 19.27 -18.45 10.40
N PRO A 484 19.71 -17.44 9.62
CA PRO A 484 18.85 -16.76 8.66
C PRO A 484 18.25 -17.73 7.65
N VAL A 485 16.94 -17.63 7.40
CA VAL A 485 16.21 -18.60 6.55
C VAL A 485 16.69 -18.65 5.10
N ASN A 486 17.26 -17.56 4.58
CA ASN A 486 17.86 -17.55 3.25
C ASN A 486 19.01 -18.55 3.13
N GLN A 487 19.86 -18.67 4.17
CA GLN A 487 20.96 -19.63 4.18
C GLN A 487 20.45 -21.08 4.29
N ILE A 488 19.37 -21.31 5.02
CA ILE A 488 18.71 -22.64 5.07
C ILE A 488 18.16 -22.98 3.69
N ARG A 489 17.47 -22.05 3.03
CA ARG A 489 16.90 -22.22 1.67
C ARG A 489 17.94 -22.32 0.57
N GLU A 490 19.19 -21.94 0.80
CA GLU A 490 20.32 -22.25 -0.07
C GLU A 490 20.71 -23.75 -0.03
N LYS A 491 20.34 -24.48 1.01
CA LYS A 491 20.63 -25.90 1.20
C LYS A 491 19.42 -26.80 0.95
N VAL A 492 18.21 -26.24 0.99
CA VAL A 492 16.96 -27.00 0.86
C VAL A 492 16.10 -26.40 -0.25
N THR A 493 15.81 -27.20 -1.26
CA THR A 493 14.83 -26.85 -2.31
C THR A 493 13.51 -27.54 -2.03
N TYR A 494 12.42 -26.82 -2.19
CA TYR A 494 11.06 -27.33 -2.05
C TYR A 494 10.29 -27.14 -3.36
N VAL A 495 9.69 -28.20 -3.88
CA VAL A 495 8.78 -28.18 -5.02
C VAL A 495 7.37 -28.38 -4.50
N PHE A 496 6.54 -27.33 -4.63
CA PHE A 496 5.17 -27.32 -4.13
C PHE A 496 4.24 -28.19 -4.98
N GLN A 497 3.15 -28.64 -4.37
CA GLN A 497 2.06 -29.34 -5.04
C GLN A 497 1.42 -28.48 -6.14
N GLU A 498 1.28 -27.17 -5.89
CA GLU A 498 0.89 -26.21 -6.92
C GLU A 498 2.08 -25.83 -7.79
N HIS A 499 1.97 -26.10 -9.08
CA HIS A 499 3.05 -25.91 -10.05
C HIS A 499 3.07 -24.48 -10.58
N MET A 500 3.66 -23.56 -9.80
CA MET A 500 3.72 -22.13 -10.14
C MET A 500 4.81 -21.88 -11.19
N LEU A 501 4.40 -21.43 -12.37
CA LEU A 501 5.28 -20.93 -13.43
C LEU A 501 5.04 -19.43 -13.63
N PHE A 502 6.12 -18.69 -13.89
CA PHE A 502 6.03 -17.29 -14.27
C PHE A 502 5.62 -17.17 -15.73
N SER A 503 4.93 -16.08 -16.10
CA SER A 503 4.44 -15.81 -17.46
C SER A 503 5.59 -15.44 -18.43
N GLU A 504 6.55 -16.32 -18.56
CA GLU A 504 7.81 -16.19 -19.28
C GLU A 504 8.05 -17.44 -20.14
N SER A 505 9.19 -17.56 -20.81
CA SER A 505 9.58 -18.79 -21.48
C SER A 505 9.92 -19.92 -20.49
N ILE A 506 9.91 -21.17 -20.96
CA ILE A 506 10.37 -22.33 -20.17
C ILE A 506 11.82 -22.11 -19.74
N ARG A 507 12.68 -21.63 -20.63
CA ARG A 507 14.08 -21.29 -20.35
C ARG A 507 14.18 -20.29 -19.20
N SER A 508 13.46 -19.17 -19.27
CA SER A 508 13.44 -18.16 -18.21
C SER A 508 12.99 -18.74 -16.87
N ASN A 509 11.96 -19.57 -16.87
CA ASN A 509 11.46 -20.26 -15.67
C ASN A 509 12.50 -21.19 -15.03
N LEU A 510 13.29 -21.92 -15.84
CA LEU A 510 14.36 -22.79 -15.35
C LEU A 510 15.56 -21.96 -14.82
N LEU A 511 15.97 -20.92 -15.52
CA LEU A 511 17.07 -20.04 -15.13
C LEU A 511 16.84 -19.30 -13.81
N LEU A 512 15.60 -19.19 -13.33
CA LEU A 512 15.31 -18.69 -11.99
C LEU A 512 15.97 -19.53 -10.89
N ALA A 513 16.16 -20.81 -11.10
CA ALA A 513 16.81 -21.71 -10.14
C ALA A 513 18.34 -21.58 -10.17
N LYS A 514 18.92 -21.39 -11.36
CA LYS A 514 20.36 -21.27 -11.59
C LYS A 514 20.59 -20.33 -12.80
N PRO A 515 20.81 -19.03 -12.56
CA PRO A 515 20.91 -18.01 -13.63
C PRO A 515 22.06 -18.25 -14.63
N ASP A 516 23.12 -18.94 -14.20
CA ASP A 516 24.32 -19.27 -14.98
C ASP A 516 24.32 -20.70 -15.54
N ALA A 517 23.16 -21.40 -15.53
CA ALA A 517 23.04 -22.73 -16.07
C ALA A 517 23.28 -22.77 -17.58
N THR A 518 24.04 -23.76 -18.01
CA THR A 518 24.27 -24.01 -19.44
C THR A 518 23.04 -24.68 -20.07
N GLU A 519 22.97 -24.68 -21.40
CA GLU A 519 21.92 -25.43 -22.15
C GLU A 519 21.91 -26.92 -21.79
N GLU A 520 23.08 -27.49 -21.59
CA GLU A 520 23.25 -28.89 -21.20
C GLU A 520 22.68 -29.14 -19.78
N ASP A 521 22.92 -28.22 -18.84
CA ASP A 521 22.32 -28.29 -17.50
C ASP A 521 20.79 -28.27 -17.55
N LEU A 522 20.21 -27.36 -18.38
CA LEU A 522 18.77 -27.25 -18.55
C LEU A 522 18.16 -28.53 -19.10
N LEU A 523 18.73 -29.06 -20.18
CA LEU A 523 18.25 -30.29 -20.81
C LEU A 523 18.44 -31.52 -19.91
N SER A 524 19.56 -31.59 -19.18
CA SER A 524 19.81 -32.66 -18.19
C SER A 524 18.75 -32.66 -17.05
N ALA A 525 18.43 -31.50 -16.52
CA ALA A 525 17.40 -31.37 -15.50
C ALA A 525 16.01 -31.73 -16.04
N CYS A 526 15.67 -31.29 -17.25
CA CYS A 526 14.45 -31.65 -17.93
C CYS A 526 14.36 -33.17 -18.18
N LYS A 527 15.45 -33.80 -18.56
CA LYS A 527 15.53 -35.25 -18.76
C LYS A 527 15.28 -36.03 -17.47
N MET A 528 15.92 -35.62 -16.35
CA MET A 528 15.70 -36.25 -15.06
C MET A 528 14.27 -36.07 -14.55
N ALA A 529 13.61 -34.96 -14.88
CA ALA A 529 12.21 -34.69 -14.56
C ALA A 529 11.21 -35.36 -15.54
N GLY A 530 11.67 -36.07 -16.56
CA GLY A 530 10.82 -36.69 -17.60
C GLY A 530 10.11 -35.63 -18.48
N ALA A 531 10.72 -34.46 -18.69
CA ALA A 531 10.12 -33.38 -19.47
C ALA A 531 10.55 -33.34 -20.93
N THR A 532 11.53 -34.17 -21.36
CA THR A 532 12.12 -34.12 -22.69
C THR A 532 11.08 -34.37 -23.78
N ASP A 533 10.23 -35.40 -23.64
CA ASP A 533 9.27 -35.83 -24.64
C ASP A 533 8.37 -34.65 -25.11
N PHE A 534 7.78 -33.91 -24.18
CA PHE A 534 6.89 -32.82 -24.57
C PHE A 534 7.65 -31.56 -25.02
N LEU A 535 8.91 -31.35 -24.55
CA LEU A 535 9.72 -30.21 -25.01
C LEU A 535 10.09 -30.34 -26.50
N GLU A 536 10.30 -31.57 -27.00
CA GLU A 536 10.55 -31.85 -28.42
C GLU A 536 9.32 -31.59 -29.27
N ASP A 537 8.11 -31.75 -28.71
CA ASP A 537 6.85 -31.48 -29.41
C ASP A 537 6.50 -29.98 -29.48
N LEU A 538 7.17 -29.14 -28.69
CA LEU A 538 6.90 -27.70 -28.67
C LEU A 538 7.66 -26.98 -29.80
N PRO A 539 6.98 -26.12 -30.60
CA PRO A 539 7.59 -25.47 -31.78
C PRO A 539 8.84 -24.65 -31.48
N GLN A 540 8.98 -24.11 -30.27
CA GLN A 540 10.10 -23.28 -29.83
C GLN A 540 10.92 -23.97 -28.72
N GLY A 541 10.65 -25.23 -28.38
CA GLY A 541 11.36 -25.95 -27.32
C GLY A 541 11.39 -25.19 -25.99
N LEU A 542 12.60 -24.99 -25.45
CA LEU A 542 12.80 -24.22 -24.21
C LEU A 542 12.39 -22.75 -24.30
N ASP A 543 12.32 -22.16 -25.47
CA ASP A 543 11.97 -20.73 -25.63
C ASP A 543 10.46 -20.51 -25.79
N THR A 544 9.65 -21.59 -25.67
CA THR A 544 8.19 -21.50 -25.66
C THR A 544 7.70 -20.71 -24.46
N ASN A 545 6.84 -19.70 -24.70
CA ASN A 545 6.20 -18.94 -23.65
C ASN A 545 5.06 -19.74 -23.02
N VAL A 546 5.04 -19.82 -21.69
CA VAL A 546 4.08 -20.65 -20.93
C VAL A 546 2.75 -19.95 -20.62
N GLY A 547 2.59 -18.68 -21.03
CA GLY A 547 1.37 -17.91 -20.75
C GLY A 547 1.19 -17.53 -19.27
N LYS A 548 0.02 -17.03 -18.91
CA LYS A 548 -0.28 -16.63 -17.54
C LYS A 548 -0.31 -17.85 -16.62
N SER A 549 0.61 -17.92 -15.66
CA SER A 549 0.74 -19.04 -14.71
C SER A 549 0.86 -20.42 -15.41
N GLY A 550 1.41 -20.43 -16.63
CA GLY A 550 1.60 -21.66 -17.42
C GLY A 550 0.32 -22.23 -18.04
N ASP A 551 -0.70 -21.40 -18.31
CA ASP A 551 -2.02 -21.83 -18.82
C ASP A 551 -1.97 -22.52 -20.20
N THR A 552 -0.87 -22.36 -20.94
CA THR A 552 -0.64 -23.06 -22.21
C THR A 552 -0.18 -24.52 -22.04
N LEU A 553 0.17 -24.92 -20.82
CA LEU A 553 0.70 -26.25 -20.51
C LEU A 553 -0.30 -27.10 -19.72
N SER A 554 -0.28 -28.42 -19.95
CA SER A 554 -1.05 -29.34 -19.10
C SER A 554 -0.51 -29.38 -17.66
N VAL A 555 -1.34 -29.84 -16.71
CA VAL A 555 -0.93 -29.95 -15.29
C VAL A 555 0.33 -30.81 -15.14
N GLY A 556 0.40 -31.95 -15.83
CA GLY A 556 1.58 -32.82 -15.80
C GLY A 556 2.83 -32.20 -16.43
N GLN A 557 2.68 -31.35 -17.47
CA GLN A 557 3.82 -30.61 -18.05
C GLN A 557 4.34 -29.54 -17.06
N LYS A 558 3.44 -28.76 -16.42
CA LYS A 558 3.80 -27.81 -15.35
C LYS A 558 4.54 -28.51 -14.20
N GLN A 559 4.04 -29.66 -13.79
CA GLN A 559 4.62 -30.49 -12.73
C GLN A 559 6.06 -30.86 -13.06
N ARG A 560 6.30 -31.43 -14.24
CA ARG A 560 7.64 -31.81 -14.69
C ARG A 560 8.61 -30.64 -14.78
N LEU A 561 8.17 -29.49 -15.27
CA LEU A 561 8.99 -28.26 -15.29
C LEU A 561 9.31 -27.74 -13.89
N SER A 562 8.36 -27.81 -12.97
CA SER A 562 8.60 -27.42 -11.58
C SER A 562 9.63 -28.33 -10.90
N ILE A 563 9.57 -29.64 -11.17
CA ILE A 563 10.56 -30.61 -10.70
C ILE A 563 11.92 -30.37 -11.36
N ALA A 564 11.97 -30.14 -12.68
CA ALA A 564 13.21 -29.81 -13.40
C ALA A 564 13.89 -28.58 -12.80
N ARG A 565 13.11 -27.53 -12.48
CA ARG A 565 13.59 -26.34 -11.79
C ARG A 565 14.16 -26.67 -10.41
N GLY A 566 13.52 -27.56 -9.65
CA GLY A 566 14.01 -28.04 -8.36
C GLY A 566 15.32 -28.81 -8.47
N ILE A 567 15.45 -29.70 -9.45
CA ILE A 567 16.67 -30.47 -9.75
C ILE A 567 17.82 -29.53 -10.18
N LEU A 568 17.53 -28.59 -11.07
CA LEU A 568 18.52 -27.64 -11.60
C LEU A 568 19.15 -26.77 -10.52
N ARG A 569 18.43 -26.49 -9.43
CA ARG A 569 18.92 -25.70 -8.31
C ARG A 569 20.06 -26.38 -7.56
N ASP A 570 20.19 -27.68 -7.69
CA ASP A 570 21.32 -28.49 -7.24
C ASP A 570 21.67 -28.37 -5.74
N THR A 571 20.66 -28.39 -4.88
CA THR A 571 20.83 -28.28 -3.41
C THR A 571 21.07 -29.66 -2.77
N PRO A 572 21.72 -29.73 -1.59
CA PRO A 572 21.88 -30.95 -0.81
C PRO A 572 20.58 -31.66 -0.43
N VAL A 573 19.47 -30.90 -0.32
CA VAL A 573 18.15 -31.43 0.03
C VAL A 573 17.13 -30.97 -1.01
N LEU A 574 16.36 -31.92 -1.56
CA LEU A 574 15.23 -31.67 -2.45
C LEU A 574 13.97 -32.29 -1.83
N ILE A 575 12.95 -31.46 -1.65
CA ILE A 575 11.65 -31.87 -1.12
C ILE A 575 10.63 -31.72 -2.24
N LEU A 576 9.84 -32.76 -2.49
CA LEU A 576 8.82 -32.82 -3.52
C LEU A 576 7.47 -33.12 -2.88
N ASP A 577 6.50 -32.24 -3.06
CA ASP A 577 5.14 -32.43 -2.54
C ASP A 577 4.25 -32.97 -3.67
N GLU A 578 3.83 -34.24 -3.53
CA GLU A 578 3.00 -35.01 -4.48
C GLU A 578 3.50 -34.97 -5.94
N PRO A 579 4.77 -35.33 -6.21
CA PRO A 579 5.38 -35.11 -7.52
C PRO A 579 4.83 -36.00 -8.65
N THR A 580 3.93 -36.93 -8.37
CA THR A 580 3.41 -37.90 -9.35
C THR A 580 1.90 -37.82 -9.55
N ALA A 581 1.20 -36.88 -8.88
CA ALA A 581 -0.27 -36.83 -8.86
C ALA A 581 -0.92 -36.73 -10.25
N ALA A 582 -0.31 -36.00 -11.20
CA ALA A 582 -0.84 -35.78 -12.55
C ALA A 582 -0.05 -36.49 -13.66
N LEU A 583 0.78 -37.48 -13.31
CA LEU A 583 1.61 -38.21 -14.27
C LEU A 583 1.02 -39.57 -14.66
N ASP A 584 1.23 -39.97 -15.91
CA ASP A 584 0.99 -41.34 -16.38
C ASP A 584 2.07 -42.28 -15.84
N PRO A 585 1.81 -43.63 -15.80
CA PRO A 585 2.74 -44.60 -15.21
C PRO A 585 4.14 -44.64 -15.85
N LYS A 586 4.24 -44.37 -17.15
CA LYS A 586 5.53 -44.35 -17.85
C LYS A 586 6.38 -43.16 -17.39
N THR A 587 5.79 -41.98 -17.36
CA THR A 587 6.44 -40.74 -16.93
C THR A 587 6.77 -40.79 -15.43
N GLU A 588 5.90 -41.40 -14.62
CA GLU A 588 6.17 -41.62 -13.19
C GLU A 588 7.43 -42.48 -12.97
N ASN A 589 7.55 -43.60 -13.67
CA ASN A 589 8.74 -44.47 -13.57
C ASN A 589 10.04 -43.75 -14.01
N MET A 590 9.95 -42.92 -15.06
CA MET A 590 11.08 -42.09 -15.50
C MET A 590 11.50 -41.10 -14.43
N LEU A 591 10.54 -40.42 -13.82
CA LEU A 591 10.77 -39.46 -12.73
C LEU A 591 11.42 -40.15 -11.53
N VAL A 592 10.86 -41.28 -11.05
CA VAL A 592 11.39 -42.01 -9.89
C VAL A 592 12.84 -42.44 -10.15
N SER A 593 13.14 -42.91 -11.36
CA SER A 593 14.52 -43.29 -11.75
C SER A 593 15.45 -42.07 -11.76
N GLY A 594 14.97 -40.93 -12.27
CA GLY A 594 15.71 -39.63 -12.24
C GLY A 594 15.98 -39.14 -10.84
N LEU A 595 15.00 -39.25 -9.93
CA LEU A 595 15.15 -38.85 -8.52
C LEU A 595 16.15 -39.74 -7.78
N ARG A 596 16.17 -41.04 -8.04
CA ARG A 596 17.20 -41.94 -7.49
C ARG A 596 18.61 -41.57 -7.98
N GLN A 597 18.74 -41.20 -9.23
CA GLN A 597 20.02 -40.74 -9.78
C GLN A 597 20.43 -39.41 -9.12
N PHE A 598 19.50 -38.49 -8.92
CA PHE A 598 19.72 -37.19 -8.25
C PHE A 598 20.08 -37.36 -6.77
N ALA A 599 19.50 -38.34 -6.07
CA ALA A 599 19.73 -38.61 -4.64
C ALA A 599 21.17 -39.03 -4.29
N ARG A 600 22.04 -39.32 -5.28
CA ARG A 600 23.46 -39.61 -5.02
C ARG A 600 24.12 -38.40 -4.35
N ASN A 601 24.56 -38.58 -3.10
CA ASN A 601 25.12 -37.56 -2.23
C ASN A 601 24.12 -36.44 -1.84
N ARG A 602 22.81 -36.64 -2.02
CA ARG A 602 21.75 -35.70 -1.65
C ARG A 602 20.63 -36.41 -0.90
N LEU A 603 19.85 -35.67 -0.18
CA LEU A 603 18.61 -36.13 0.42
C LEU A 603 17.43 -35.74 -0.48
N VAL A 604 16.64 -36.72 -0.90
CA VAL A 604 15.38 -36.47 -1.60
C VAL A 604 14.23 -36.89 -0.68
N ILE A 605 13.36 -35.96 -0.33
CA ILE A 605 12.15 -36.21 0.46
C ILE A 605 10.95 -36.09 -0.47
N VAL A 606 10.12 -37.14 -0.50
CA VAL A 606 8.90 -37.18 -1.32
C VAL A 606 7.69 -37.32 -0.41
N ILE A 607 6.76 -36.37 -0.42
CA ILE A 607 5.43 -36.57 0.14
C ILE A 607 4.64 -37.36 -0.88
N ALA A 608 4.37 -38.63 -0.60
CA ALA A 608 3.81 -39.54 -1.56
C ALA A 608 2.41 -40.02 -1.19
N HIS A 609 1.53 -40.06 -2.20
CA HIS A 609 0.20 -40.64 -2.12
C HIS A 609 0.03 -41.87 -3.03
N ARG A 610 0.96 -42.10 -3.98
CA ARG A 610 0.94 -43.26 -4.87
C ARG A 610 1.85 -44.35 -4.36
N LEU A 611 1.32 -45.59 -4.33
CA LEU A 611 2.04 -46.75 -3.82
C LEU A 611 3.30 -47.09 -4.63
N SER A 612 3.29 -46.85 -5.95
CA SER A 612 4.45 -46.98 -6.84
C SER A 612 5.65 -46.16 -6.38
N THR A 613 5.44 -44.88 -6.06
CA THR A 613 6.48 -43.97 -5.55
C THR A 613 6.96 -44.35 -4.14
N ILE A 614 6.03 -44.83 -3.29
CA ILE A 614 6.33 -45.23 -1.92
C ILE A 614 7.23 -46.48 -1.87
N LYS A 615 6.95 -47.48 -2.71
CA LYS A 615 7.71 -48.73 -2.77
C LYS A 615 9.18 -48.56 -3.17
N GLU A 616 9.43 -47.53 -3.97
CA GLU A 616 10.76 -47.27 -4.51
C GLU A 616 11.63 -46.39 -3.57
N ALA A 617 11.10 -45.91 -2.44
CA ALA A 617 11.86 -45.15 -1.44
C ALA A 617 12.78 -46.06 -0.60
N ASP A 618 13.99 -45.57 -0.32
CA ASP A 618 14.93 -46.28 0.56
C ASP A 618 14.40 -46.39 1.99
N ARG A 619 13.64 -45.35 2.42
CA ARG A 619 13.03 -45.29 3.73
C ARG A 619 11.67 -44.60 3.67
N ILE A 620 10.72 -45.12 4.39
CA ILE A 620 9.36 -44.65 4.53
C ILE A 620 9.17 -44.17 5.98
N ILE A 621 8.58 -43.00 6.13
CA ILE A 621 8.14 -42.41 7.40
C ILE A 621 6.63 -42.33 7.34
N PHE A 622 5.94 -43.12 8.15
CA PHE A 622 4.49 -43.08 8.27
C PHE A 622 4.07 -42.14 9.39
N LEU A 623 3.34 -41.11 9.01
CA LEU A 623 2.86 -40.03 9.88
C LEU A 623 1.34 -40.13 10.05
N ASP A 624 0.85 -40.10 11.28
CA ASP A 624 -0.57 -40.02 11.58
C ASP A 624 -0.81 -39.19 12.86
N ASP A 625 -1.87 -38.40 12.88
CA ASP A 625 -2.23 -37.45 13.95
C ASP A 625 -1.02 -36.64 14.47
N GLY A 626 -0.15 -36.19 13.56
CA GLY A 626 1.04 -35.39 13.90
C GLY A 626 2.18 -36.17 14.58
N LYS A 627 2.16 -37.51 14.59
CA LYS A 627 3.20 -38.36 15.17
C LYS A 627 3.78 -39.30 14.14
N VAL A 628 5.04 -39.62 14.29
CA VAL A 628 5.71 -40.68 13.52
C VAL A 628 5.37 -42.03 14.18
N LEU A 629 4.65 -42.89 13.43
CA LEU A 629 4.21 -44.19 13.94
C LEU A 629 5.09 -45.33 13.46
N ASP A 630 5.51 -45.33 12.18
CA ASP A 630 6.34 -46.38 11.61
C ASP A 630 7.50 -45.76 10.80
N ILE A 631 8.68 -46.36 10.86
CA ILE A 631 9.86 -46.03 10.05
C ILE A 631 10.50 -47.31 9.53
N GLY A 632 10.73 -47.42 8.23
CA GLY A 632 11.40 -48.56 7.61
C GLY A 632 11.33 -48.54 6.08
N ASN A 633 11.74 -49.61 5.43
CA ASN A 633 11.47 -49.77 3.99
C ASN A 633 10.13 -50.52 3.78
N HIS A 634 9.62 -50.51 2.55
CA HIS A 634 8.33 -51.13 2.21
C HIS A 634 8.20 -52.57 2.70
N ASP A 635 9.20 -53.39 2.39
CA ASP A 635 9.17 -54.83 2.71
C ASP A 635 9.18 -55.09 4.22
N THR A 636 9.92 -54.30 4.97
CA THR A 636 10.00 -54.42 6.43
C THR A 636 8.69 -54.02 7.10
N LEU A 637 8.12 -52.89 6.63
CA LEU A 637 6.87 -52.35 7.18
C LEU A 637 5.66 -53.24 6.85
N MET A 638 5.64 -53.86 5.65
CA MET A 638 4.59 -54.81 5.25
C MET A 638 4.61 -56.13 6.06
N LYS A 639 5.76 -56.52 6.60
CA LYS A 639 5.88 -57.72 7.48
C LYS A 639 5.32 -57.47 8.88
N ASN A 640 5.18 -56.23 9.31
CA ASN A 640 4.61 -55.90 10.61
C ASN A 640 3.08 -55.98 10.57
N GLU A 641 2.51 -57.09 11.05
CA GLU A 641 1.06 -57.32 11.04
C GLU A 641 0.25 -56.29 11.87
N GLN A 642 0.88 -55.68 12.87
CA GLN A 642 0.27 -54.64 13.71
C GLN A 642 0.63 -53.23 13.25
N GLY A 643 1.46 -53.08 12.20
CA GLY A 643 1.94 -51.79 11.67
C GLY A 643 0.80 -50.98 11.08
N GLN A 644 0.81 -49.68 11.37
CA GLN A 644 -0.18 -48.74 10.82
C GLN A 644 0.06 -48.50 9.33
N TYR A 645 1.32 -48.52 8.87
CA TYR A 645 1.67 -48.44 7.47
C TYR A 645 1.04 -49.58 6.63
N ARG A 646 1.12 -50.83 7.12
CA ARG A 646 0.52 -51.99 6.44
C ARG A 646 -0.99 -51.81 6.25
N ARG A 647 -1.69 -51.43 7.33
CA ARG A 647 -3.13 -51.17 7.30
C ARG A 647 -3.47 -50.07 6.28
N PHE A 648 -2.67 -49.03 6.24
CA PHE A 648 -2.87 -47.93 5.30
C PHE A 648 -2.73 -48.38 3.82
N VAL A 649 -1.71 -49.23 3.53
CA VAL A 649 -1.50 -49.77 2.18
C VAL A 649 -2.63 -50.74 1.79
N GLU A 650 -3.07 -51.62 2.70
CA GLU A 650 -4.19 -52.55 2.46
C GLU A 650 -5.48 -51.75 2.12
N PHE A 651 -5.76 -50.67 2.84
CA PHE A 651 -6.89 -49.78 2.56
C PHE A 651 -6.80 -49.05 1.19
N GLN A 652 -5.62 -48.83 0.64
CA GLN A 652 -5.45 -48.20 -0.67
C GLN A 652 -5.55 -49.19 -1.83
N THR A 653 -5.43 -50.46 -1.58
CA THR A 653 -5.45 -51.55 -2.59
C THR A 653 -6.82 -52.22 -2.72
N ASP A 654 -7.70 -52.05 -1.74
CA ASP A 654 -9.11 -52.43 -1.78
C ASP A 654 -9.97 -51.29 -2.37
#